data_f130aa8f804fff81fdd93c7522187c39
#
_entry.id   f130aa8f804fff81fdd93c7522187c39
#
_cell.length_a   1.000
_cell.length_b   1.000
_cell.length_c   1.000
_cell.angle_alpha   90.00
_cell.angle_beta   90.00
_cell.angle_gamma   90.00
#
_symmetry.space_group_name_H-M   'P 1'
#
loop_
_entity.id
_entity.type
_entity.pdbx_description
1 polymer ?
#
loop_
_entity_poly.entity_id
_entity_poly.type
_entity_poly.pdbx_seq_one_letter_code
_entity_poly.pdbx_strand_id
1 'polypeptide(L)'
;MEKKADQVCVLMKPVAAAALIVHGIDSVGFPGKPVAWFLIAVIRPYLLRRFAKEILQFPVRFHLQHPADVDEAFFLPQGELPDMFFCKAARRIVETVMFAFEARHRNLSFSFFLHYSISFAAHPPGNFLRFRQIFPLSSEKCHDKMGCTLERGKIHMQIGFDNDKYTAMQSERIRQRIDTFGGKLYMEFGGKLFDDYHASRVLPGFLPDSKVRMLLNLKDQAELVIVINADDIEKSKVRGDLGITYDADVLRLIDAFRGIGLYVSSVVMTRWNDQHNAVLFKQRLENLGVRVFRHFTIEGYPYDVEQIVSDNGFGRNEYVETTRPLVVVTAPGPGSGKMAVCLSQLYKEHQRGVQAGYAKFETFPIWNLPLNHPVNVAYEAATADLDDVNMIDPFHLEAYGETTVNYNRDVEIFPVLKAVFERIYGTSPYKSPTDMGVNMAGNCIIDDEVCREAAHQEIIRRYFAARCLLVEGHTEQSEVDKLKMIYQKAGLNPEMRPVIAAARQRAEETSAPALALELPDGTIVTGKTSSLLGPSAAVLLNALKKLAGINKKIRLISPTVISPLRSLKCDYLGNHNPRLHSDEVLVALSICAATNETAALAMQQLPLLAGCEAHSTVILPQVDSNIFRRLKVNVTCDAKYQSHKLYHKK
;
A
#
# COMPACT_ATOMS: atom_id res chain seq x y z
N MET A 1 13.81 -47.22 -8.11
CA MET A 1 13.59 -45.86 -7.56
C MET A 1 12.18 -45.31 -7.78
N GLU A 2 11.56 -45.54 -8.93
CA GLU A 2 10.19 -45.04 -9.22
C GLU A 2 9.09 -45.57 -8.26
N LYS A 3 9.10 -46.84 -7.87
CA LYS A 3 8.12 -47.38 -6.90
C LYS A 3 8.22 -46.78 -5.50
N LYS A 4 9.34 -46.16 -5.10
CA LYS A 4 9.47 -45.47 -3.82
C LYS A 4 8.96 -44.04 -3.86
N ALA A 5 9.02 -43.39 -5.03
CA ALA A 5 8.43 -42.04 -5.22
C ALA A 5 6.90 -42.06 -5.14
N ASP A 6 6.27 -43.09 -5.70
CA ASP A 6 4.83 -43.25 -5.62
C ASP A 6 4.29 -43.51 -4.21
N GLN A 7 5.02 -44.22 -3.36
CA GLN A 7 4.64 -44.46 -1.98
C GLN A 7 4.74 -43.20 -1.12
N VAL A 8 5.72 -42.34 -1.36
CA VAL A 8 5.84 -41.03 -0.69
C VAL A 8 4.73 -40.08 -1.16
N CYS A 9 4.37 -40.14 -2.44
CA CYS A 9 3.28 -39.31 -3.00
C CYS A 9 1.91 -39.68 -2.41
N VAL A 10 1.66 -40.95 -2.12
CA VAL A 10 0.41 -41.42 -1.48
C VAL A 10 0.34 -41.01 0.01
N LEU A 11 1.48 -40.97 0.72
CA LEU A 11 1.56 -40.51 2.11
C LEU A 11 1.40 -38.98 2.24
N MET A 12 1.74 -38.21 1.19
CA MET A 12 1.64 -36.75 1.20
C MET A 12 0.25 -36.22 0.83
N LYS A 13 -0.62 -37.03 0.21
CA LYS A 13 -2.00 -36.63 -0.14
C LYS A 13 -2.85 -36.21 1.07
N PRO A 14 -2.85 -36.91 2.21
CA PRO A 14 -3.59 -36.46 3.40
C PRO A 14 -3.05 -35.19 4.02
N VAL A 15 -1.74 -34.94 3.98
CA VAL A 15 -1.11 -33.71 4.49
C VAL A 15 -1.46 -32.52 3.61
N ALA A 16 -1.45 -32.70 2.28
CA ALA A 16 -1.89 -31.70 1.33
C ALA A 16 -3.40 -31.42 1.45
N ALA A 17 -4.22 -32.44 1.69
CA ALA A 17 -5.66 -32.28 1.94
C ALA A 17 -5.94 -31.54 3.26
N ALA A 18 -5.20 -31.81 4.33
CA ALA A 18 -5.32 -31.09 5.59
C ALA A 18 -4.88 -29.62 5.46
N ALA A 19 -3.82 -29.35 4.69
CA ALA A 19 -3.38 -27.99 4.38
C ALA A 19 -4.39 -27.22 3.51
N LEU A 20 -5.05 -27.91 2.56
CA LEU A 20 -6.12 -27.34 1.74
C LEU A 20 -7.41 -27.06 2.53
N ILE A 21 -7.76 -27.90 3.49
CA ILE A 21 -8.90 -27.67 4.39
C ILE A 21 -8.64 -26.46 5.30
N VAL A 22 -7.43 -26.31 5.83
CA VAL A 22 -7.03 -25.13 6.61
C VAL A 22 -7.03 -23.87 5.74
N HIS A 23 -6.59 -23.99 4.48
CA HIS A 23 -6.62 -22.87 3.52
C HIS A 23 -8.05 -22.52 3.07
N GLY A 24 -8.95 -23.51 2.95
CA GLY A 24 -10.36 -23.29 2.62
C GLY A 24 -11.13 -22.60 3.75
N ILE A 25 -10.75 -22.82 5.01
CA ILE A 25 -11.34 -22.16 6.18
C ILE A 25 -10.92 -20.69 6.27
N ASP A 26 -9.70 -20.36 5.84
CA ASP A 26 -9.22 -18.95 5.78
C ASP A 26 -9.82 -18.15 4.60
N SER A 27 -10.27 -18.83 3.54
CA SER A 27 -10.83 -18.18 2.33
C SER A 27 -12.35 -17.96 2.40
N VAL A 28 -13.05 -18.70 3.26
CA VAL A 28 -14.46 -18.48 3.57
C VAL A 28 -14.50 -17.64 4.84
N GLY A 29 -14.61 -16.31 4.67
CA GLY A 29 -14.59 -15.33 5.77
C GLY A 29 -15.62 -15.62 6.86
N PHE A 30 -15.26 -16.42 7.84
CA PHE A 30 -16.03 -16.60 9.07
C PHE A 30 -15.70 -15.46 10.04
N PRO A 31 -16.67 -14.65 10.46
CA PRO A 31 -16.47 -13.64 11.48
C PRO A 31 -16.40 -14.30 12.87
N GLY A 32 -15.22 -14.28 13.48
CA GLY A 32 -15.09 -14.55 14.90
C GLY A 32 -13.93 -15.45 15.29
N LYS A 33 -12.87 -14.88 15.88
CA LYS A 33 -11.75 -15.59 16.50
C LYS A 33 -12.14 -16.74 17.46
N PRO A 34 -13.24 -16.70 18.24
CA PRO A 34 -13.62 -17.81 19.13
C PRO A 34 -13.96 -19.11 18.39
N VAL A 35 -14.58 -19.04 17.21
CA VAL A 35 -15.00 -20.23 16.46
C VAL A 35 -13.80 -20.92 15.82
N ALA A 36 -12.84 -20.17 15.29
CA ALA A 36 -11.60 -20.72 14.73
C ALA A 36 -10.77 -21.43 15.83
N TRP A 37 -10.67 -20.86 17.02
CA TRP A 37 -10.00 -21.48 18.16
C TRP A 37 -10.74 -22.72 18.68
N PHE A 38 -12.06 -22.70 18.71
CA PHE A 38 -12.87 -23.85 19.12
C PHE A 38 -12.75 -25.01 18.10
N LEU A 39 -12.78 -24.71 16.81
CA LEU A 39 -12.55 -25.70 15.73
C LEU A 39 -11.13 -26.28 15.79
N ILE A 40 -10.11 -25.46 16.03
CA ILE A 40 -8.73 -25.93 16.20
C ILE A 40 -8.60 -26.76 17.49
N ALA A 41 -9.22 -26.38 18.58
CA ALA A 41 -9.15 -27.10 19.86
C ALA A 41 -9.90 -28.44 19.84
N VAL A 42 -11.00 -28.55 19.11
CA VAL A 42 -11.83 -29.77 19.04
C VAL A 42 -11.43 -30.70 17.89
N ILE A 43 -11.13 -30.15 16.72
CA ILE A 43 -10.79 -30.95 15.53
C ILE A 43 -9.34 -31.43 15.58
N ARG A 44 -8.42 -30.69 16.20
CA ARG A 44 -7.00 -31.02 16.33
C ARG A 44 -6.73 -32.37 17.03
N PRO A 45 -7.33 -32.73 18.18
CA PRO A 45 -7.13 -34.03 18.78
C PRO A 45 -7.74 -35.16 17.94
N TYR A 46 -8.86 -34.91 17.26
CA TYR A 46 -9.54 -35.90 16.43
C TYR A 46 -8.73 -36.23 15.17
N LEU A 47 -8.21 -35.22 14.46
CA LEU A 47 -7.35 -35.41 13.28
C LEU A 47 -6.02 -36.07 13.64
N LEU A 48 -5.41 -35.70 14.76
CA LEU A 48 -4.16 -36.32 15.24
C LEU A 48 -4.37 -37.80 15.64
N ARG A 49 -5.47 -38.16 16.29
CA ARG A 49 -5.81 -39.56 16.60
C ARG A 49 -6.08 -40.40 15.36
N ARG A 50 -6.75 -39.83 14.35
CA ARG A 50 -7.04 -40.51 13.07
C ARG A 50 -5.76 -40.68 12.25
N PHE A 51 -4.91 -39.69 12.20
CA PHE A 51 -3.62 -39.71 11.52
C PHE A 51 -2.66 -40.73 12.17
N ALA A 52 -2.60 -40.77 13.46
CA ALA A 52 -1.83 -41.78 14.21
C ALA A 52 -2.31 -43.21 13.95
N LYS A 53 -3.63 -43.43 13.86
CA LYS A 53 -4.20 -44.74 13.52
C LYS A 53 -3.86 -45.20 12.10
N GLU A 54 -3.82 -44.29 11.12
CA GLU A 54 -3.48 -44.61 9.72
C GLU A 54 -1.99 -44.90 9.53
N ILE A 55 -1.08 -44.23 10.26
CA ILE A 55 0.37 -44.50 10.23
C ILE A 55 0.70 -45.84 10.87
N LEU A 56 -0.02 -46.26 11.92
CA LEU A 56 0.19 -47.54 12.58
C LEU A 56 -0.27 -48.78 11.77
N GLN A 57 -1.00 -48.60 10.68
CA GLN A 57 -1.44 -49.68 9.79
C GLN A 57 -0.44 -50.04 8.69
N PHE A 58 0.66 -49.31 8.55
CA PHE A 58 1.68 -49.60 7.54
C PHE A 58 2.95 -50.20 8.16
N PRO A 59 3.41 -51.41 7.74
CA PRO A 59 4.65 -51.97 8.20
C PRO A 59 5.84 -51.27 7.53
N VAL A 60 6.43 -50.27 8.20
CA VAL A 60 7.63 -49.60 7.73
C VAL A 60 8.84 -50.38 8.20
N ARG A 61 9.46 -51.15 7.30
CA ARG A 61 10.81 -51.73 7.55
C ARG A 61 11.87 -50.69 7.16
N PHE A 62 12.60 -50.22 8.16
CA PHE A 62 13.83 -49.45 7.92
C PHE A 62 15.00 -50.41 7.59
N HIS A 63 15.64 -50.23 6.44
CA HIS A 63 16.91 -50.88 6.11
C HIS A 63 18.02 -49.93 6.53
N LEU A 64 18.77 -50.29 7.56
CA LEU A 64 20.03 -49.65 7.95
C LEU A 64 21.18 -50.19 7.11
N GLN A 65 22.00 -49.35 6.55
CA GLN A 65 23.10 -49.69 5.59
C GLN A 65 24.49 -49.77 6.28
N HIS A 66 24.60 -50.18 7.53
CA HIS A 66 25.91 -50.46 8.13
C HIS A 66 25.86 -51.66 9.09
N PRO A 67 26.84 -52.60 9.01
CA PRO A 67 26.84 -53.85 9.82
C PRO A 67 27.25 -53.67 11.28
N ALA A 68 27.52 -52.49 11.76
CA ALA A 68 28.03 -52.26 13.12
C ALA A 68 26.92 -51.89 14.17
N ASP A 69 25.64 -51.72 13.75
CA ASP A 69 24.57 -51.27 14.63
C ASP A 69 23.49 -52.37 14.88
N VAL A 70 23.86 -53.63 14.85
CA VAL A 70 22.93 -54.78 14.91
C VAL A 70 22.94 -55.45 16.28
N ASP A 71 23.08 -54.75 17.36
CA ASP A 71 22.82 -55.30 18.69
C ASP A 71 21.90 -54.35 19.47
N GLU A 72 20.67 -54.28 19.06
CA GLU A 72 19.46 -53.94 19.86
C GLU A 72 18.30 -53.53 18.93
N ALA A 73 17.78 -54.52 18.19
CA ALA A 73 16.46 -54.40 17.59
C ALA A 73 15.41 -54.80 18.64
N PHE A 74 14.83 -53.84 19.32
CA PHE A 74 13.71 -54.07 20.20
C PHE A 74 12.47 -54.46 19.38
N PHE A 75 12.07 -55.72 19.43
CA PHE A 75 10.73 -56.21 19.14
C PHE A 75 9.83 -55.86 20.31
N LEU A 76 8.98 -54.86 20.17
CA LEU A 76 7.88 -54.61 21.10
C LEU A 76 6.61 -55.30 20.61
N PRO A 77 5.88 -56.02 21.50
CA PRO A 77 4.58 -56.61 21.14
C PRO A 77 3.54 -55.51 20.87
N GLN A 78 2.59 -55.82 19.99
CA GLN A 78 1.45 -54.96 19.74
C GLN A 78 0.69 -54.70 21.03
N GLY A 79 0.78 -53.50 21.57
CA GLY A 79 -0.06 -53.10 22.68
C GLY A 79 0.28 -51.85 23.45
N GLU A 80 1.56 -51.53 23.66
CA GLU A 80 1.88 -50.39 24.54
C GLU A 80 3.13 -49.65 24.05
N LEU A 81 2.94 -48.57 23.33
CA LEU A 81 3.95 -47.52 23.13
C LEU A 81 3.78 -46.46 24.21
N PRO A 82 4.85 -46.06 24.93
CA PRO A 82 4.72 -45.06 25.99
C PRO A 82 4.31 -43.70 25.43
N ASP A 83 3.32 -43.08 25.99
CA ASP A 83 2.79 -41.71 25.66
C ASP A 83 3.87 -40.65 25.52
N MET A 84 5.04 -40.85 26.08
CA MET A 84 6.17 -39.93 26.08
C MET A 84 6.89 -39.79 24.74
N PHE A 85 6.92 -40.84 23.89
CA PHE A 85 7.57 -40.80 22.58
C PHE A 85 6.64 -40.18 21.54
N PHE A 86 5.34 -40.45 21.65
CA PHE A 86 4.33 -39.84 20.80
C PHE A 86 4.21 -38.34 21.05
N CYS A 87 4.33 -37.91 22.30
CA CYS A 87 4.29 -36.49 22.66
C CYS A 87 5.47 -35.70 22.08
N LYS A 88 6.68 -36.28 22.03
CA LYS A 88 7.87 -35.60 21.45
C LYS A 88 7.82 -35.45 19.93
N ALA A 89 7.39 -36.48 19.22
CA ALA A 89 7.26 -36.42 17.76
C ALA A 89 6.10 -35.50 17.32
N ALA A 90 4.95 -35.60 17.99
CA ALA A 90 3.81 -34.72 17.75
C ALA A 90 4.12 -33.26 18.12
N ARG A 91 4.84 -33.01 19.19
CA ARG A 91 5.29 -31.68 19.60
C ARG A 91 6.25 -31.06 18.56
N ARG A 92 7.20 -31.82 18.03
CA ARG A 92 8.11 -31.35 16.97
C ARG A 92 7.39 -31.02 15.66
N ILE A 93 6.39 -31.83 15.26
CA ILE A 93 5.58 -31.53 14.07
C ILE A 93 4.78 -30.24 14.28
N VAL A 94 4.20 -30.03 15.46
CA VAL A 94 3.47 -28.81 15.79
C VAL A 94 4.40 -27.60 15.85
N GLU A 95 5.58 -27.71 16.44
CA GLU A 95 6.57 -26.64 16.49
C GLU A 95 7.06 -26.29 15.08
N THR A 96 7.24 -27.27 14.19
CA THR A 96 7.61 -27.05 12.78
C THR A 96 6.49 -26.35 11.99
N VAL A 97 5.22 -26.72 12.21
CA VAL A 97 4.06 -26.08 11.57
C VAL A 97 3.84 -24.67 12.10
N MET A 98 4.02 -24.45 13.40
CA MET A 98 3.92 -23.10 14.00
C MET A 98 5.05 -22.18 13.51
N PHE A 99 6.27 -22.71 13.37
CA PHE A 99 7.39 -21.96 12.84
C PHE A 99 7.20 -21.63 11.34
N ALA A 100 6.58 -22.55 10.56
CA ALA A 100 6.19 -22.30 9.18
C ALA A 100 5.13 -21.20 9.07
N PHE A 101 4.20 -21.15 10.01
CA PHE A 101 3.18 -20.11 10.08
C PHE A 101 3.78 -18.73 10.43
N GLU A 102 4.71 -18.68 11.38
CA GLU A 102 5.45 -17.45 11.72
C GLU A 102 6.35 -16.96 10.58
N ALA A 103 7.02 -17.89 9.87
CA ALA A 103 7.85 -17.55 8.71
C ALA A 103 7.03 -16.96 7.55
N ARG A 104 5.78 -17.42 7.35
CA ARG A 104 4.85 -16.87 6.37
C ARG A 104 4.42 -15.43 6.72
N HIS A 105 4.22 -15.13 8.00
CA HIS A 105 3.95 -13.77 8.46
C HIS A 105 5.13 -12.81 8.28
N ARG A 106 6.36 -13.36 8.14
CA ARG A 106 7.60 -12.59 7.91
C ARG A 106 8.06 -12.54 6.46
N ASN A 107 7.21 -12.89 5.48
CA ASN A 107 7.52 -12.87 4.02
C ASN A 107 8.70 -13.75 3.57
N LEU A 108 8.98 -14.84 4.23
CA LEU A 108 9.98 -15.82 3.78
C LEU A 108 9.37 -16.80 2.76
N SER A 109 10.10 -17.14 1.69
CA SER A 109 9.56 -17.97 0.61
C SER A 109 9.31 -19.43 1.04
N PHE A 110 8.13 -19.94 0.69
CA PHE A 110 7.66 -21.28 1.06
C PHE A 110 8.56 -22.42 0.54
N SER A 111 9.21 -22.23 -0.60
CA SER A 111 10.15 -23.21 -1.19
C SER A 111 11.40 -23.42 -0.35
N PHE A 112 11.96 -22.35 0.19
CA PHE A 112 13.13 -22.42 1.09
C PHE A 112 12.78 -23.17 2.37
N PHE A 113 11.57 -23.01 2.84
CA PHE A 113 11.09 -23.61 4.08
C PHE A 113 10.86 -25.12 3.97
N LEU A 114 10.31 -25.59 2.84
CA LEU A 114 10.07 -27.02 2.64
C LEU A 114 11.41 -27.81 2.53
N HIS A 115 12.39 -27.23 1.86
CA HIS A 115 13.73 -27.85 1.73
C HIS A 115 14.46 -27.91 3.09
N TYR A 116 14.33 -26.86 3.89
CA TYR A 116 14.94 -26.79 5.22
C TYR A 116 14.27 -27.74 6.23
N SER A 117 12.94 -27.87 6.19
CA SER A 117 12.19 -28.77 7.07
C SER A 117 12.46 -30.25 6.78
N ILE A 118 12.67 -30.62 5.52
CA ILE A 118 13.02 -31.99 5.11
C ILE A 118 14.45 -32.33 5.54
N SER A 119 15.40 -31.41 5.39
CA SER A 119 16.77 -31.58 5.86
C SER A 119 16.87 -31.68 7.38
N PHE A 120 16.02 -30.96 8.11
CA PHE A 120 16.00 -30.97 9.58
C PHE A 120 15.45 -32.26 10.17
N ALA A 121 14.53 -32.91 9.49
CA ALA A 121 13.94 -34.19 9.91
C ALA A 121 14.89 -35.39 9.69
N ALA A 122 15.93 -35.22 8.84
CA ALA A 122 16.85 -36.29 8.44
C ALA A 122 18.15 -36.40 9.26
N HIS A 123 18.40 -35.47 10.22
CA HIS A 123 19.67 -35.43 10.98
C HIS A 123 19.48 -35.57 12.50
N PRO A 124 20.32 -36.33 13.20
CA PRO A 124 20.26 -36.51 14.65
C PRO A 124 20.79 -35.28 15.41
N PRO A 125 20.37 -35.08 16.68
CA PRO A 125 20.53 -33.81 17.46
C PRO A 125 21.97 -33.37 17.77
N GLY A 126 22.97 -34.22 17.56
CA GLY A 126 24.35 -33.95 17.96
C GLY A 126 25.18 -33.02 17.05
N ASN A 127 24.70 -32.72 15.83
CA ASN A 127 25.47 -31.95 14.83
C ASN A 127 25.03 -30.48 14.69
N PHE A 128 24.23 -29.96 15.63
CA PHE A 128 23.67 -28.60 15.55
C PHE A 128 24.73 -27.48 15.66
N LEU A 129 25.79 -27.71 16.38
CA LEU A 129 26.86 -26.72 16.57
C LEU A 129 27.77 -26.57 15.35
N ARG A 130 27.96 -27.65 14.54
CA ARG A 130 28.76 -27.57 13.29
C ARG A 130 28.06 -26.83 12.15
N PHE A 131 26.73 -26.82 12.14
CA PHE A 131 25.96 -26.12 11.09
C PHE A 131 26.00 -24.60 11.22
N ARG A 132 26.16 -24.09 12.45
CA ARG A 132 26.28 -22.64 12.70
C ARG A 132 27.60 -22.03 12.23
N GLN A 133 28.64 -22.86 12.07
CA GLN A 133 29.96 -22.41 11.56
C GLN A 133 30.03 -22.38 10.02
N ILE A 134 29.09 -23.02 9.32
CA ILE A 134 29.09 -23.08 7.85
C ILE A 134 28.29 -21.94 7.21
N PHE A 135 27.36 -21.34 7.93
CA PHE A 135 26.57 -20.20 7.45
C PHE A 135 26.52 -19.07 8.48
N PRO A 136 27.42 -18.09 8.41
CA PRO A 136 27.29 -16.88 9.21
C PRO A 136 26.08 -16.06 8.68
N LEU A 137 25.03 -15.93 9.52
CA LEU A 137 23.92 -15.02 9.32
C LEU A 137 24.37 -13.57 9.59
N SER A 138 25.19 -13.03 8.72
CA SER A 138 25.38 -11.59 8.59
C SER A 138 25.33 -11.23 7.12
N SER A 139 24.49 -10.29 6.78
CA SER A 139 24.19 -9.81 5.44
C SER A 139 25.38 -9.14 4.71
N GLU A 140 26.56 -9.18 5.26
CA GLU A 140 27.73 -8.45 4.74
C GLU A 140 28.82 -9.29 4.07
N LYS A 141 28.75 -10.63 4.07
CA LYS A 141 29.85 -11.48 3.51
C LYS A 141 29.42 -12.55 2.53
N CYS A 142 28.49 -12.27 1.64
CA CYS A 142 28.23 -13.10 0.46
C CYS A 142 28.92 -12.58 -0.83
N HIS A 143 29.97 -11.77 -0.73
CA HIS A 143 30.52 -11.04 -1.87
C HIS A 143 31.82 -11.58 -2.49
N ASP A 144 32.44 -12.67 -1.98
CA ASP A 144 33.82 -12.96 -2.38
C ASP A 144 34.08 -14.32 -3.00
N LYS A 145 33.12 -15.05 -3.54
CA LYS A 145 33.44 -16.34 -4.23
C LYS A 145 32.72 -16.61 -5.56
N MET A 146 32.25 -15.62 -6.26
CA MET A 146 32.03 -15.69 -7.69
C MET A 146 32.65 -14.46 -8.33
N GLY A 147 33.73 -14.63 -9.06
CA GLY A 147 34.39 -13.58 -9.81
C GLY A 147 33.54 -13.04 -10.95
N CYS A 148 32.48 -12.36 -10.61
CA CYS A 148 31.73 -11.43 -11.43
C CYS A 148 31.77 -10.10 -10.69
N THR A 149 32.75 -9.28 -10.97
CA THR A 149 32.74 -7.84 -10.75
C THR A 149 31.65 -7.23 -11.62
N LEU A 150 30.41 -7.43 -11.24
CA LEU A 150 29.35 -6.48 -11.54
C LEU A 150 29.50 -5.39 -10.47
N GLU A 151 30.21 -4.33 -10.79
CA GLU A 151 29.92 -3.03 -10.19
C GLU A 151 28.41 -2.87 -10.38
N ARG A 152 27.66 -3.08 -9.28
CA ARG A 152 26.27 -2.67 -9.24
C ARG A 152 26.29 -1.18 -9.54
N GLY A 153 25.87 -0.81 -10.73
CA GLY A 153 25.46 0.54 -11.00
C GLY A 153 24.44 0.88 -9.92
N LYS A 154 24.90 1.54 -8.86
CA LYS A 154 23.99 2.21 -7.93
C LYS A 154 23.21 3.15 -8.81
N ILE A 155 21.93 2.83 -9.02
CA ILE A 155 21.00 3.82 -9.51
C ILE A 155 21.11 4.94 -8.49
N HIS A 156 21.86 5.98 -8.78
CA HIS A 156 21.78 7.22 -8.05
C HIS A 156 20.43 7.82 -8.46
N MET A 157 19.35 7.35 -7.81
CA MET A 157 18.17 8.19 -7.72
C MET A 157 18.67 9.47 -7.05
N GLN A 158 18.70 10.54 -7.80
CA GLN A 158 19.02 11.85 -7.25
C GLN A 158 18.01 12.11 -6.13
N ILE A 159 18.49 12.33 -4.94
CA ILE A 159 17.67 12.59 -3.76
C ILE A 159 17.56 14.10 -3.62
N GLY A 160 16.34 14.63 -3.76
CA GLY A 160 16.04 16.05 -3.61
C GLY A 160 15.48 16.41 -2.23
N PHE A 161 15.13 15.41 -1.39
CA PHE A 161 14.45 15.62 -0.13
C PHE A 161 15.01 14.73 0.99
N ASP A 162 15.27 15.32 2.14
CA ASP A 162 15.73 14.62 3.35
C ASP A 162 14.53 14.21 4.22
N ASN A 163 14.15 12.95 4.10
CA ASN A 163 13.00 12.40 4.82
C ASN A 163 13.21 12.26 6.33
N ASP A 164 14.42 11.97 6.77
CA ASP A 164 14.71 11.78 8.18
C ASP A 164 14.70 13.13 8.90
N LYS A 165 15.29 14.17 8.30
CA LYS A 165 15.18 15.56 8.75
C LYS A 165 13.73 16.01 8.82
N TYR A 166 12.90 15.69 7.78
CA TYR A 166 11.48 16.02 7.76
C TYR A 166 10.72 15.40 8.93
N THR A 167 10.86 14.11 9.15
CA THR A 167 10.15 13.42 10.23
C THR A 167 10.55 13.94 11.61
N ALA A 168 11.83 14.28 11.81
CA ALA A 168 12.34 14.86 13.04
C ALA A 168 11.78 16.27 13.27
N MET A 169 11.91 17.17 12.29
CA MET A 169 11.45 18.56 12.39
C MET A 169 9.95 18.67 12.57
N GLN A 170 9.18 17.86 11.81
CA GLN A 170 7.72 17.83 11.89
C GLN A 170 7.27 17.34 13.28
N SER A 171 7.89 16.28 13.82
CA SER A 171 7.59 15.76 15.15
C SER A 171 7.89 16.78 16.24
N GLU A 172 9.02 17.49 16.13
CA GLU A 172 9.41 18.53 17.09
C GLU A 172 8.44 19.73 17.04
N ARG A 173 8.04 20.16 15.84
CA ARG A 173 7.07 21.25 15.69
C ARG A 173 5.71 20.89 16.28
N ILE A 174 5.30 19.62 16.18
CA ILE A 174 4.08 19.13 16.83
C ILE A 174 4.19 19.21 18.36
N ARG A 175 5.32 18.79 18.97
CA ARG A 175 5.54 18.90 20.42
C ARG A 175 5.45 20.36 20.89
N GLN A 176 6.12 21.28 20.18
CA GLN A 176 6.03 22.70 20.47
C GLN A 176 4.58 23.24 20.43
N ARG A 177 3.77 22.75 19.46
CA ARG A 177 2.35 23.12 19.40
C ARG A 177 1.55 22.56 20.59
N ILE A 178 1.81 21.33 21.03
CA ILE A 178 1.19 20.76 22.24
C ILE A 178 1.49 21.64 23.45
N ASP A 179 2.75 22.02 23.64
CA ASP A 179 3.19 22.85 24.77
C ASP A 179 2.55 24.26 24.72
N THR A 180 2.48 24.86 23.52
CA THR A 180 1.87 26.18 23.31
C THR A 180 0.40 26.22 23.75
N PHE A 181 -0.32 25.10 23.60
CA PHE A 181 -1.75 25.00 23.93
C PHE A 181 -2.03 24.28 25.26
N GLY A 182 -1.11 24.36 26.21
CA GLY A 182 -1.35 23.84 27.56
C GLY A 182 -1.35 22.33 27.69
N GLY A 183 -0.72 21.62 26.74
CA GLY A 183 -0.51 20.18 26.80
C GLY A 183 -1.54 19.33 26.03
N LYS A 184 -2.45 19.94 25.25
CA LYS A 184 -3.42 19.18 24.41
C LYS A 184 -3.58 19.79 23.02
N LEU A 185 -3.51 18.96 22.00
CA LEU A 185 -3.62 19.37 20.60
C LEU A 185 -4.51 18.42 19.80
N TYR A 186 -5.55 18.95 19.18
CA TYR A 186 -6.34 18.28 18.16
C TYR A 186 -5.74 18.56 16.79
N MET A 187 -5.20 17.54 16.15
CA MET A 187 -4.52 17.67 14.87
C MET A 187 -5.29 16.99 13.75
N GLU A 188 -5.76 17.80 12.82
CA GLU A 188 -6.39 17.31 11.59
C GLU A 188 -5.32 16.81 10.63
N PHE A 189 -5.39 15.53 10.27
CA PHE A 189 -4.55 14.95 9.22
C PHE A 189 -5.25 14.97 7.88
N GLY A 190 -4.72 15.80 6.98
CA GLY A 190 -5.09 15.79 5.57
C GLY A 190 -4.39 14.68 4.79
N GLY A 191 -5.04 14.20 3.72
CA GLY A 191 -4.45 13.24 2.80
C GLY A 191 -4.27 11.83 3.34
N LYS A 192 -3.50 11.03 2.60
CA LYS A 192 -3.26 9.61 2.89
C LYS A 192 -2.14 9.45 3.89
N LEU A 193 -2.36 8.63 4.94
CA LEU A 193 -1.36 8.37 5.98
C LEU A 193 -0.35 7.28 5.57
N PHE A 194 -0.79 6.24 4.86
CA PHE A 194 0.06 5.09 4.52
C PHE A 194 0.70 5.18 3.13
N ASP A 195 0.04 5.84 2.17
CA ASP A 195 0.38 5.74 0.76
C ASP A 195 0.42 7.13 0.11
N ASP A 196 1.28 8.02 0.62
CA ASP A 196 1.45 9.37 0.06
C ASP A 196 2.38 9.33 -1.17
N TYR A 197 1.87 8.69 -2.22
CA TYR A 197 2.61 8.54 -3.47
C TYR A 197 2.78 9.87 -4.23
N HIS A 198 1.93 10.88 -3.99
CA HIS A 198 2.11 12.18 -4.61
C HIS A 198 3.38 12.84 -4.08
N ALA A 199 3.50 12.95 -2.75
CA ALA A 199 4.68 13.52 -2.12
C ALA A 199 5.98 12.81 -2.54
N SER A 200 5.98 11.48 -2.57
CA SER A 200 7.16 10.71 -2.99
C SER A 200 7.54 10.87 -4.47
N ARG A 201 6.59 11.30 -5.34
CA ARG A 201 6.86 11.56 -6.75
C ARG A 201 7.37 12.97 -7.02
N VAL A 202 6.99 13.96 -6.22
CA VAL A 202 7.42 15.36 -6.40
C VAL A 202 8.58 15.77 -5.51
N LEU A 203 8.85 14.98 -4.47
CA LEU A 203 9.96 15.16 -3.53
C LEU A 203 10.79 13.87 -3.48
N PRO A 204 11.71 13.63 -4.46
CA PRO A 204 12.55 12.44 -4.49
C PRO A 204 13.35 12.27 -3.18
N GLY A 205 13.13 11.19 -2.47
CA GLY A 205 13.64 10.95 -1.12
C GLY A 205 12.53 10.90 -0.05
N PHE A 206 11.36 11.51 -0.29
CA PHE A 206 10.20 11.39 0.59
C PHE A 206 9.64 9.96 0.55
N LEU A 207 9.48 9.35 1.72
CA LEU A 207 8.93 8.00 1.82
C LEU A 207 7.40 8.03 1.91
N PRO A 208 6.66 7.17 1.18
CA PRO A 208 5.19 7.18 1.19
C PRO A 208 4.56 6.98 2.58
N ASP A 209 5.29 6.36 3.50
CA ASP A 209 4.89 6.10 4.90
C ASP A 209 5.45 7.13 5.91
N SER A 210 6.02 8.26 5.47
CA SER A 210 6.65 9.27 6.32
C SER A 210 5.73 9.79 7.42
N LYS A 211 4.45 10.01 7.10
CA LYS A 211 3.44 10.45 8.08
C LYS A 211 3.24 9.43 9.20
N VAL A 212 3.23 8.16 8.85
CA VAL A 212 3.11 7.06 9.83
C VAL A 212 4.38 6.96 10.68
N ARG A 213 5.56 7.04 10.06
CA ARG A 213 6.85 7.04 10.79
C ARG A 213 6.94 8.19 11.79
N MET A 214 6.50 9.37 11.38
CA MET A 214 6.42 10.53 12.30
C MET A 214 5.45 10.24 13.47
N LEU A 215 4.27 9.67 13.23
CA LEU A 215 3.33 9.29 14.29
C LEU A 215 3.91 8.22 15.22
N LEU A 216 4.72 7.30 14.72
CA LEU A 216 5.41 6.29 15.54
C LEU A 216 6.44 6.94 16.48
N ASN A 217 7.08 8.05 16.07
CA ASN A 217 7.96 8.84 16.95
C ASN A 217 7.19 9.55 18.09
N LEU A 218 5.87 9.69 17.95
CA LEU A 218 4.94 10.31 18.90
C LEU A 218 3.96 9.30 19.53
N LYS A 219 4.17 8.00 19.33
CA LYS A 219 3.19 6.94 19.63
C LYS A 219 2.67 6.96 21.07
N ASP A 220 3.51 7.31 22.03
CA ASP A 220 3.13 7.31 23.45
C ASP A 220 2.31 8.56 23.84
N GLN A 221 2.40 9.61 23.04
CA GLN A 221 1.69 10.88 23.22
C GLN A 221 0.46 11.02 22.30
N ALA A 222 0.35 10.16 21.27
CA ALA A 222 -0.68 10.26 20.23
C ALA A 222 -1.79 9.22 20.39
N GLU A 223 -3.04 9.63 20.22
CA GLU A 223 -4.18 8.77 20.00
C GLU A 223 -4.91 9.18 18.71
N LEU A 224 -5.49 8.18 18.02
CA LEU A 224 -6.14 8.39 16.74
C LEU A 224 -7.66 8.32 16.90
N VAL A 225 -8.33 9.30 16.32
CA VAL A 225 -9.78 9.37 16.12
C VAL A 225 -10.03 9.28 14.62
N ILE A 226 -10.77 8.25 14.19
CA ILE A 226 -11.11 8.08 12.77
C ILE A 226 -12.50 8.66 12.53
N VAL A 227 -12.62 9.54 11.53
CA VAL A 227 -13.86 10.23 11.19
C VAL A 227 -14.43 9.68 9.90
N ILE A 228 -15.73 9.39 9.89
CA ILE A 228 -16.45 8.95 8.70
C ILE A 228 -17.81 9.66 8.61
N ASN A 229 -18.21 10.04 7.40
CA ASN A 229 -19.51 10.63 7.12
C ASN A 229 -20.58 9.53 7.01
N ALA A 230 -21.68 9.64 7.76
CA ALA A 230 -22.78 8.69 7.74
C ALA A 230 -23.46 8.60 6.36
N ASP A 231 -23.52 9.70 5.60
CA ASP A 231 -24.05 9.71 4.23
C ASP A 231 -23.16 8.92 3.26
N ASP A 232 -21.83 8.92 3.46
CA ASP A 232 -20.89 8.15 2.65
C ASP A 232 -21.05 6.64 2.93
N ILE A 233 -21.38 6.25 4.17
CA ILE A 233 -21.72 4.86 4.53
C ILE A 233 -23.02 4.46 3.84
N GLU A 234 -24.06 5.31 3.95
CA GLU A 234 -25.39 5.02 3.38
C GLU A 234 -25.32 4.82 1.86
N LYS A 235 -24.53 5.64 1.17
CA LYS A 235 -24.30 5.58 -0.27
C LYS A 235 -23.29 4.49 -0.70
N SER A 236 -22.72 3.74 0.25
CA SER A 236 -21.64 2.77 -0.02
C SER A 236 -20.51 3.37 -0.86
N LYS A 237 -20.09 4.60 -0.53
CA LYS A 237 -19.08 5.34 -1.29
C LYS A 237 -17.76 4.57 -1.34
N VAL A 238 -17.25 4.38 -2.54
CA VAL A 238 -16.03 3.59 -2.81
C VAL A 238 -14.81 4.51 -2.88
N ARG A 239 -13.74 4.07 -2.27
CA ARG A 239 -12.43 4.68 -2.38
C ARG A 239 -11.76 4.23 -3.69
N GLY A 240 -11.60 5.15 -4.64
CA GLY A 240 -11.21 4.84 -6.02
C GLY A 240 -9.83 4.18 -6.17
N ASP A 241 -8.87 4.48 -5.28
CA ASP A 241 -7.51 3.91 -5.33
C ASP A 241 -7.43 2.47 -4.80
N LEU A 242 -8.32 2.08 -3.88
CA LEU A 242 -8.34 0.76 -3.25
C LEU A 242 -9.50 -0.12 -3.74
N GLY A 243 -10.55 0.47 -4.30
CA GLY A 243 -11.76 -0.24 -4.74
C GLY A 243 -12.59 -0.82 -3.60
N ILE A 244 -12.46 -0.29 -2.37
CA ILE A 244 -13.23 -0.69 -1.18
C ILE A 244 -14.11 0.47 -0.70
N THR A 245 -15.20 0.15 0.00
CA THR A 245 -16.08 1.15 0.57
C THR A 245 -15.43 1.89 1.74
N TYR A 246 -15.88 3.12 2.06
CA TYR A 246 -15.30 3.92 3.14
C TYR A 246 -15.44 3.27 4.51
N ASP A 247 -16.54 2.58 4.78
CA ASP A 247 -16.73 1.80 6.01
C ASP A 247 -15.74 0.62 6.10
N ALA A 248 -15.52 -0.10 5.00
CA ALA A 248 -14.49 -1.14 4.93
C ALA A 248 -13.08 -0.56 5.13
N ASP A 249 -12.81 0.64 4.60
CA ASP A 249 -11.53 1.32 4.80
C ASP A 249 -11.33 1.77 6.25
N VAL A 250 -12.37 2.19 6.98
CA VAL A 250 -12.29 2.44 8.43
C VAL A 250 -11.79 1.20 9.18
N LEU A 251 -12.34 0.03 8.90
CA LEU A 251 -11.91 -1.23 9.53
C LEU A 251 -10.46 -1.54 9.20
N ARG A 252 -10.06 -1.40 7.93
CA ARG A 252 -8.68 -1.56 7.47
C ARG A 252 -7.72 -0.59 8.17
N LEU A 253 -8.11 0.68 8.33
CA LEU A 253 -7.30 1.70 9.01
C LEU A 253 -7.12 1.36 10.49
N ILE A 254 -8.19 0.93 11.19
CA ILE A 254 -8.11 0.49 12.59
C ILE A 254 -7.10 -0.65 12.74
N ASP A 255 -7.22 -1.68 11.91
CA ASP A 255 -6.31 -2.84 11.95
C ASP A 255 -4.86 -2.44 11.60
N ALA A 256 -4.68 -1.61 10.57
CA ALA A 256 -3.37 -1.15 10.16
C ALA A 256 -2.67 -0.32 11.24
N PHE A 257 -3.36 0.63 11.86
CA PHE A 257 -2.79 1.45 12.94
C PHE A 257 -2.49 0.61 14.19
N ARG A 258 -3.41 -0.24 14.62
CA ARG A 258 -3.19 -1.14 15.75
C ARG A 258 -2.05 -2.13 15.50
N GLY A 259 -1.93 -2.63 14.27
CA GLY A 259 -0.88 -3.56 13.84
C GLY A 259 0.54 -2.99 13.94
N ILE A 260 0.70 -1.66 13.82
CA ILE A 260 1.98 -0.96 13.99
C ILE A 260 2.16 -0.34 15.38
N GLY A 261 1.25 -0.59 16.31
CA GLY A 261 1.34 -0.15 17.70
C GLY A 261 0.83 1.27 17.99
N LEU A 262 0.05 1.87 17.08
CA LEU A 262 -0.64 3.13 17.32
C LEU A 262 -1.99 2.89 18.02
N TYR A 263 -2.34 3.78 18.95
CA TYR A 263 -3.58 3.68 19.72
C TYR A 263 -4.74 4.34 18.97
N VAL A 264 -5.68 3.55 18.48
CA VAL A 264 -6.96 4.03 17.94
C VAL A 264 -7.99 4.04 19.05
N SER A 265 -8.38 5.24 19.50
CA SER A 265 -9.28 5.43 20.64
C SER A 265 -10.74 5.31 20.26
N SER A 266 -11.15 5.83 19.10
CA SER A 266 -12.56 5.90 18.73
C SER A 266 -12.79 6.17 17.24
N VAL A 267 -14.05 6.02 16.84
CA VAL A 267 -14.57 6.44 15.53
C VAL A 267 -15.64 7.50 15.77
N VAL A 268 -15.63 8.58 14.99
CA VAL A 268 -16.68 9.61 14.99
C VAL A 268 -17.46 9.53 13.68
N MET A 269 -18.77 9.34 13.77
CA MET A 269 -19.68 9.38 12.64
C MET A 269 -20.29 10.77 12.52
N THR A 270 -19.93 11.50 11.47
CA THR A 270 -20.45 12.85 11.22
C THR A 270 -21.72 12.81 10.37
N ARG A 271 -22.47 13.91 10.34
CA ARG A 271 -23.77 14.03 9.68
C ARG A 271 -24.74 12.90 10.07
N TRP A 272 -24.67 12.52 11.34
CA TRP A 272 -25.53 11.48 11.86
C TRP A 272 -27.00 11.91 11.85
N ASN A 273 -27.85 11.06 11.29
CA ASN A 273 -29.29 11.21 11.25
C ASN A 273 -29.99 9.84 11.22
N ASP A 274 -29.49 8.91 12.03
CA ASP A 274 -30.01 7.54 12.17
C ASP A 274 -30.15 6.78 10.82
N GLN A 275 -29.28 7.07 9.84
CA GLN A 275 -29.23 6.38 8.56
C GLN A 275 -29.02 4.88 8.80
N HIS A 276 -29.78 4.04 8.08
CA HIS A 276 -29.86 2.60 8.34
C HIS A 276 -28.49 1.89 8.33
N ASN A 277 -27.72 2.09 7.27
CA ASN A 277 -26.40 1.46 7.15
C ASN A 277 -25.38 2.02 8.15
N ALA A 278 -25.48 3.30 8.51
CA ALA A 278 -24.64 3.92 9.53
C ALA A 278 -24.94 3.34 10.93
N VAL A 279 -26.21 3.08 11.27
CA VAL A 279 -26.60 2.42 12.52
C VAL A 279 -26.03 1.00 12.58
N LEU A 280 -26.16 0.22 11.51
CA LEU A 280 -25.59 -1.14 11.44
C LEU A 280 -24.07 -1.12 11.56
N PHE A 281 -23.41 -0.16 10.91
CA PHE A 281 -21.96 -0.05 10.99
C PHE A 281 -21.49 0.38 12.38
N LYS A 282 -22.22 1.30 13.05
CA LYS A 282 -21.98 1.64 14.46
C LYS A 282 -22.03 0.40 15.34
N GLN A 283 -23.09 -0.40 15.26
CA GLN A 283 -23.23 -1.65 16.04
C GLN A 283 -22.07 -2.62 15.76
N ARG A 284 -21.65 -2.74 14.49
CA ARG A 284 -20.51 -3.57 14.11
C ARG A 284 -19.21 -3.11 14.77
N LEU A 285 -18.93 -1.82 14.78
CA LEU A 285 -17.73 -1.26 15.44
C LEU A 285 -17.77 -1.49 16.96
N GLU A 286 -18.91 -1.25 17.60
CA GLU A 286 -19.10 -1.46 19.03
C GLU A 286 -18.91 -2.94 19.42
N ASN A 287 -19.43 -3.87 18.60
CA ASN A 287 -19.20 -5.32 18.78
C ASN A 287 -17.72 -5.71 18.62
N LEU A 288 -16.93 -4.93 17.88
CA LEU A 288 -15.48 -5.08 17.74
C LEU A 288 -14.68 -4.36 18.87
N GLY A 289 -15.38 -3.80 19.86
CA GLY A 289 -14.77 -3.08 20.97
C GLY A 289 -14.22 -1.71 20.61
N VAL A 290 -14.76 -1.09 19.56
CA VAL A 290 -14.39 0.27 19.13
C VAL A 290 -15.46 1.25 19.65
N ARG A 291 -15.03 2.27 20.38
CA ARG A 291 -15.96 3.34 20.82
C ARG A 291 -16.39 4.17 19.62
N VAL A 292 -17.70 4.46 19.52
CA VAL A 292 -18.27 5.25 18.43
C VAL A 292 -19.02 6.45 19.00
N PHE A 293 -18.77 7.63 18.43
CA PHE A 293 -19.40 8.89 18.81
C PHE A 293 -20.14 9.49 17.61
N ARG A 294 -21.24 10.18 17.86
CA ARG A 294 -22.12 10.77 16.84
C ARG A 294 -21.99 12.27 16.84
N HIS A 295 -21.74 12.83 15.66
CA HIS A 295 -21.78 14.26 15.41
C HIS A 295 -22.89 14.55 14.39
N PHE A 296 -23.75 15.47 14.73
CA PHE A 296 -24.96 15.78 13.99
C PHE A 296 -24.72 16.87 12.93
N THR A 297 -25.62 16.96 11.96
CA THR A 297 -25.64 18.10 11.03
C THR A 297 -26.00 19.35 11.78
N ILE A 298 -25.23 20.42 11.61
CA ILE A 298 -25.47 21.73 12.20
C ILE A 298 -26.02 22.63 11.09
N GLU A 299 -27.19 23.20 11.32
CA GLU A 299 -27.81 24.13 10.38
C GLU A 299 -26.97 25.42 10.29
N GLY A 300 -26.84 25.96 9.09
CA GLY A 300 -26.02 27.15 8.82
C GLY A 300 -24.51 26.92 8.77
N TYR A 301 -24.05 25.67 9.00
CA TYR A 301 -22.62 25.35 8.86
C TYR A 301 -22.14 25.49 7.40
N PRO A 302 -20.99 26.15 7.12
CA PRO A 302 -19.99 26.62 8.08
C PRO A 302 -20.11 28.12 8.47
N TYR A 303 -21.11 28.86 8.04
CA TYR A 303 -21.10 30.32 8.10
C TYR A 303 -21.86 30.93 9.30
N ASP A 304 -22.85 30.26 9.84
CA ASP A 304 -23.58 30.71 11.02
C ASP A 304 -22.83 30.38 12.31
N VAL A 305 -21.86 31.22 12.65
CA VAL A 305 -20.96 31.01 13.80
C VAL A 305 -21.72 30.98 15.13
N GLU A 306 -22.79 31.75 15.26
CA GLU A 306 -23.60 31.78 16.50
C GLU A 306 -24.29 30.43 16.72
N GLN A 307 -24.92 29.91 15.69
CA GLN A 307 -25.54 28.58 15.72
C GLN A 307 -24.52 27.47 15.91
N ILE A 308 -23.38 27.55 15.22
CA ILE A 308 -22.32 26.53 15.27
C ILE A 308 -21.72 26.41 16.67
N VAL A 309 -21.38 27.55 17.30
CA VAL A 309 -20.76 27.62 18.64
C VAL A 309 -21.84 27.82 19.70
N SER A 310 -22.80 26.92 19.73
CA SER A 310 -23.92 26.90 20.68
C SER A 310 -24.21 25.50 21.19
N ASP A 311 -25.09 25.37 22.17
CA ASP A 311 -25.57 24.09 22.70
C ASP A 311 -26.32 23.27 21.63
N ASN A 312 -26.98 23.91 20.67
CA ASN A 312 -27.67 23.29 19.54
C ASN A 312 -26.71 22.96 18.37
N GLY A 313 -25.55 23.61 18.32
CA GLY A 313 -24.48 23.35 17.36
C GLY A 313 -23.48 22.32 17.87
N PHE A 314 -22.27 22.78 18.20
CA PHE A 314 -21.22 21.89 18.76
C PHE A 314 -21.62 21.24 20.08
N GLY A 315 -22.48 21.91 20.88
CA GLY A 315 -23.00 21.37 22.12
C GLY A 315 -23.81 20.09 21.95
N ARG A 316 -24.52 19.90 20.84
CA ARG A 316 -25.31 18.71 20.53
C ARG A 316 -24.44 17.49 20.21
N ASN A 317 -23.21 17.67 19.72
CA ASN A 317 -22.32 16.60 19.37
C ASN A 317 -21.85 15.83 20.63
N GLU A 318 -21.69 14.53 20.50
CA GLU A 318 -21.15 13.71 21.57
C GLU A 318 -19.67 14.06 21.82
N TYR A 319 -19.30 14.16 23.09
CA TYR A 319 -17.90 14.41 23.46
C TYR A 319 -17.07 13.15 23.32
N VAL A 320 -15.97 13.25 22.59
CA VAL A 320 -15.00 12.17 22.45
C VAL A 320 -14.00 12.24 23.60
N GLU A 321 -14.10 11.30 24.53
CA GLU A 321 -13.14 11.20 25.63
C GLU A 321 -11.77 10.81 25.12
N THR A 322 -10.80 11.68 25.31
CA THR A 322 -9.41 11.49 24.89
C THR A 322 -8.46 11.55 26.09
N THR A 323 -7.39 10.75 26.03
CA THR A 323 -6.47 10.54 27.17
C THR A 323 -5.06 11.01 26.89
N ARG A 324 -4.71 11.28 25.62
CA ARG A 324 -3.35 11.66 25.22
C ARG A 324 -3.28 13.12 24.80
N PRO A 325 -2.07 13.72 24.93
CA PRO A 325 -1.86 15.14 24.57
C PRO A 325 -2.04 15.44 23.08
N LEU A 326 -1.74 14.48 22.20
CA LEU A 326 -1.92 14.61 20.75
C LEU A 326 -3.11 13.76 20.30
N VAL A 327 -4.17 14.40 19.86
CA VAL A 327 -5.34 13.74 19.27
C VAL A 327 -5.30 13.89 17.75
N VAL A 328 -4.96 12.81 17.06
CA VAL A 328 -4.86 12.76 15.59
C VAL A 328 -6.22 12.43 15.00
N VAL A 329 -6.80 13.36 14.26
CA VAL A 329 -8.11 13.21 13.61
C VAL A 329 -7.89 12.91 12.13
N THR A 330 -8.21 11.69 11.72
CA THR A 330 -8.01 11.19 10.35
C THR A 330 -9.27 10.56 9.77
N ALA A 331 -9.26 10.26 8.46
CA ALA A 331 -10.45 9.74 7.76
C ALA A 331 -10.08 8.92 6.52
N PRO A 332 -11.01 8.07 6.03
CA PRO A 332 -10.86 7.34 4.75
C PRO A 332 -10.71 8.25 3.53
N GLY A 333 -11.31 9.46 3.58
CA GLY A 333 -11.30 10.37 2.44
C GLY A 333 -11.72 11.81 2.78
N PRO A 334 -11.74 12.70 1.78
CA PRO A 334 -12.17 14.08 1.93
C PRO A 334 -13.68 14.18 2.26
N GLY A 335 -14.09 15.32 2.81
CA GLY A 335 -15.51 15.60 3.13
C GLY A 335 -16.08 14.84 4.34
N SER A 336 -15.23 14.12 5.10
CA SER A 336 -15.65 13.36 6.28
C SER A 336 -15.97 14.20 7.53
N GLY A 337 -15.61 15.49 7.55
CA GLY A 337 -15.89 16.41 8.67
C GLY A 337 -14.81 16.46 9.75
N LYS A 338 -13.56 16.13 9.45
CA LYS A 338 -12.44 16.14 10.42
C LYS A 338 -12.28 17.48 11.15
N MET A 339 -12.29 18.59 10.40
CA MET A 339 -12.20 19.94 10.98
C MET A 339 -13.36 20.21 11.95
N ALA A 340 -14.59 19.91 11.55
CA ALA A 340 -15.77 20.10 12.41
C ALA A 340 -15.68 19.27 13.70
N VAL A 341 -15.12 18.04 13.62
CA VAL A 341 -14.85 17.20 14.80
C VAL A 341 -13.83 17.87 15.71
N CYS A 342 -12.70 18.36 15.18
CA CYS A 342 -11.69 19.07 15.97
C CYS A 342 -12.30 20.30 16.67
N LEU A 343 -12.99 21.16 15.94
CA LEU A 343 -13.60 22.38 16.49
C LEU A 343 -14.67 22.07 17.54
N SER A 344 -15.51 21.06 17.30
CA SER A 344 -16.50 20.59 18.27
C SER A 344 -15.84 20.09 19.56
N GLN A 345 -14.74 19.39 19.45
CA GLN A 345 -13.97 18.94 20.61
C GLN A 345 -13.35 20.12 21.38
N LEU A 346 -12.78 21.11 20.68
CA LEU A 346 -12.25 22.31 21.32
C LEU A 346 -13.34 23.08 22.10
N TYR A 347 -14.55 23.20 21.55
CA TYR A 347 -15.70 23.78 22.26
C TYR A 347 -16.02 23.01 23.55
N LYS A 348 -16.06 21.67 23.46
CA LYS A 348 -16.34 20.80 24.62
C LYS A 348 -15.22 20.83 25.67
N GLU A 349 -13.94 20.86 25.23
CA GLU A 349 -12.80 20.99 26.13
C GLU A 349 -12.83 22.32 26.88
N HIS A 350 -13.09 23.41 26.16
CA HIS A 350 -13.21 24.75 26.77
C HIS A 350 -14.30 24.80 27.82
N GLN A 351 -15.49 24.23 27.54
CA GLN A 351 -16.59 24.13 28.53
C GLN A 351 -16.19 23.34 29.78
N ARG A 352 -15.23 22.44 29.68
CA ARG A 352 -14.66 21.62 30.78
C ARG A 352 -13.46 22.28 31.47
N GLY A 353 -13.07 23.48 31.05
CA GLY A 353 -11.89 24.16 31.56
C GLY A 353 -10.56 23.56 31.13
N VAL A 354 -10.56 22.70 30.10
CA VAL A 354 -9.35 22.11 29.54
C VAL A 354 -8.81 23.00 28.42
N GLN A 355 -7.55 23.41 28.53
CA GLN A 355 -6.87 24.10 27.44
C GLN A 355 -6.50 23.11 26.34
N ALA A 356 -6.88 23.42 25.10
CA ALA A 356 -6.56 22.62 23.95
C ALA A 356 -6.39 23.51 22.72
N GLY A 357 -5.58 23.08 21.77
CA GLY A 357 -5.35 23.77 20.52
C GLY A 357 -5.75 22.95 19.30
N TYR A 358 -5.80 23.60 18.15
CA TYR A 358 -6.01 23.00 16.85
C TYR A 358 -4.76 23.10 16.02
N ALA A 359 -4.48 22.09 15.22
CA ALA A 359 -3.51 22.20 14.15
C ALA A 359 -3.93 21.36 12.93
N LYS A 360 -3.54 21.81 11.75
CA LYS A 360 -3.70 21.07 10.49
C LYS A 360 -2.35 20.53 10.07
N PHE A 361 -2.25 19.22 9.92
CA PHE A 361 -1.04 18.61 9.38
C PHE A 361 -1.03 18.78 7.87
N GLU A 362 0.01 19.39 7.34
CA GLU A 362 0.16 19.66 5.92
C GLU A 362 1.54 19.22 5.40
N THR A 363 1.58 18.79 4.16
CA THR A 363 2.79 18.58 3.39
C THR A 363 2.81 19.58 2.22
N PHE A 364 1.64 19.87 1.65
CA PHE A 364 1.43 20.80 0.54
C PHE A 364 0.29 21.77 0.84
N PRO A 365 0.34 22.98 0.28
CA PRO A 365 1.46 23.55 -0.45
C PRO A 365 2.67 23.74 0.45
N ILE A 366 3.88 23.78 -0.11
CA ILE A 366 5.08 24.07 0.65
C ILE A 366 5.18 25.60 0.84
N TRP A 367 5.06 26.06 2.09
CA TRP A 367 4.85 27.46 2.43
C TRP A 367 5.94 28.42 2.02
N ASN A 368 7.20 28.00 2.16
CA ASN A 368 8.39 28.81 1.91
C ASN A 368 8.96 28.67 0.49
N LEU A 369 8.22 28.02 -0.41
CA LEU A 369 8.54 28.03 -1.85
C LEU A 369 7.76 29.13 -2.58
N PRO A 370 8.27 29.65 -3.69
CA PRO A 370 7.55 30.61 -4.53
C PRO A 370 6.19 30.05 -5.01
N LEU A 371 5.21 30.94 -5.18
CA LEU A 371 3.84 30.57 -5.61
C LEU A 371 3.82 29.68 -6.86
N ASN A 372 4.65 29.99 -7.84
CA ASN A 372 4.74 29.25 -9.11
C ASN A 372 5.83 28.18 -9.10
N HIS A 373 6.31 27.78 -7.92
CA HIS A 373 7.29 26.71 -7.84
C HIS A 373 6.70 25.38 -8.35
N PRO A 374 7.40 24.63 -9.23
CA PRO A 374 6.87 23.41 -9.83
C PRO A 374 6.28 22.39 -8.83
N VAL A 375 6.88 22.26 -7.65
CA VAL A 375 6.38 21.37 -6.59
C VAL A 375 4.99 21.77 -6.11
N ASN A 376 4.72 23.06 -5.87
CA ASN A 376 3.41 23.56 -5.48
C ASN A 376 2.41 23.47 -6.64
N VAL A 377 2.86 23.78 -7.87
CA VAL A 377 2.05 23.65 -9.09
C VAL A 377 1.67 22.19 -9.37
N ALA A 378 2.55 21.23 -9.09
CA ALA A 378 2.24 19.80 -9.21
C ALA A 378 1.17 19.34 -8.22
N TYR A 379 1.09 19.96 -7.04
CA TYR A 379 0.02 19.68 -6.11
C TYR A 379 -1.33 20.28 -6.56
N GLU A 380 -1.33 21.51 -7.10
CA GLU A 380 -2.50 22.12 -7.74
C GLU A 380 -3.02 21.23 -8.88
N ALA A 381 -2.11 20.64 -9.68
CA ALA A 381 -2.47 19.64 -10.67
C ALA A 381 -3.02 18.33 -10.07
N ALA A 382 -2.63 17.97 -8.84
CA ALA A 382 -3.11 16.77 -8.17
C ALA A 382 -4.49 16.93 -7.52
N THR A 383 -4.93 18.17 -7.29
CA THR A 383 -6.21 18.56 -6.68
C THR A 383 -7.10 19.35 -7.65
N ALA A 384 -6.88 19.16 -8.95
CA ALA A 384 -7.63 19.87 -10.00
C ALA A 384 -9.14 19.59 -9.93
N ASP A 385 -9.53 18.40 -9.48
CA ASP A 385 -10.92 17.96 -9.22
C ASP A 385 -11.57 18.66 -8.02
N LEU A 386 -10.77 19.21 -7.10
CA LEU A 386 -11.23 19.92 -5.90
C LEU A 386 -11.23 21.43 -6.05
N ASP A 387 -10.83 21.96 -7.21
CA ASP A 387 -10.65 23.38 -7.46
C ASP A 387 -9.68 24.11 -6.50
N ASP A 388 -8.76 23.38 -5.90
CA ASP A 388 -7.69 23.96 -5.09
C ASP A 388 -6.72 24.74 -5.97
N VAL A 389 -6.46 26.01 -5.62
CA VAL A 389 -5.50 26.90 -6.27
C VAL A 389 -4.58 27.46 -5.23
N ASN A 390 -3.28 27.44 -5.51
CA ASN A 390 -2.29 28.06 -4.64
C ASN A 390 -2.38 29.58 -4.71
N MET A 391 -2.33 30.23 -3.56
CA MET A 391 -2.29 31.67 -3.44
C MET A 391 -1.37 32.14 -2.30
N ILE A 392 -0.99 33.40 -2.34
CA ILE A 392 -0.32 34.02 -1.19
C ILE A 392 -1.33 34.17 -0.08
N ASP A 393 -0.96 33.76 1.14
CA ASP A 393 -1.77 33.97 2.34
C ASP A 393 -1.77 35.46 2.74
N PRO A 394 -2.87 36.20 2.49
CA PRO A 394 -2.92 37.62 2.78
C PRO A 394 -2.93 37.92 4.27
N PHE A 395 -3.48 37.03 5.07
CA PHE A 395 -3.54 37.19 6.54
C PHE A 395 -2.16 36.99 7.17
N HIS A 396 -1.36 36.07 6.65
CA HIS A 396 0.01 35.85 7.11
C HIS A 396 0.91 37.03 6.75
N LEU A 397 0.77 37.50 5.52
CA LEU A 397 1.48 38.69 5.06
C LEU A 397 1.13 39.93 5.89
N GLU A 398 -0.14 40.17 6.21
CA GLU A 398 -0.59 41.29 7.05
C GLU A 398 -0.08 41.15 8.49
N ALA A 399 -0.14 39.95 9.07
CA ALA A 399 0.20 39.73 10.48
C ALA A 399 1.71 39.73 10.77
N TYR A 400 2.54 39.29 9.80
CA TYR A 400 3.97 39.02 10.01
C TYR A 400 4.90 39.68 8.99
N GLY A 401 4.38 40.21 7.88
CA GLY A 401 5.19 40.74 6.78
C GLY A 401 5.91 39.66 5.95
N GLU A 402 5.53 38.39 6.16
CA GLU A 402 6.14 37.24 5.50
C GLU A 402 5.21 36.69 4.39
N THR A 403 5.80 36.38 3.24
CA THR A 403 5.06 35.77 2.12
C THR A 403 5.06 34.26 2.27
N THR A 404 3.88 33.66 2.39
CA THR A 404 3.66 32.22 2.43
C THR A 404 2.62 31.79 1.41
N VAL A 405 2.74 30.57 0.92
CA VAL A 405 1.79 29.97 -0.02
C VAL A 405 0.80 29.10 0.73
N ASN A 406 -0.49 29.27 0.45
CA ASN A 406 -1.56 28.46 1.02
C ASN A 406 -2.63 28.17 -0.05
N TYR A 407 -3.68 27.41 0.27
CA TYR A 407 -4.81 27.19 -0.65
C TYR A 407 -5.83 28.30 -0.57
N ASN A 408 -6.46 28.60 -1.72
CA ASN A 408 -7.63 29.48 -1.76
C ASN A 408 -8.68 29.06 -0.72
N ARG A 409 -9.02 27.79 -0.66
CA ARG A 409 -10.04 27.25 0.26
C ARG A 409 -9.73 27.50 1.75
N ASP A 410 -8.47 27.34 2.15
CA ASP A 410 -8.06 27.59 3.53
C ASP A 410 -8.03 29.08 3.85
N VAL A 411 -7.64 29.91 2.88
CA VAL A 411 -7.65 31.38 2.99
C VAL A 411 -9.10 31.91 3.07
N GLU A 412 -9.99 31.41 2.21
CA GLU A 412 -11.39 31.85 2.15
C GLU A 412 -12.18 31.50 3.41
N ILE A 413 -11.92 30.33 4.02
CA ILE A 413 -12.62 29.89 5.23
C ILE A 413 -12.02 30.47 6.51
N PHE A 414 -10.81 31.02 6.48
CA PHE A 414 -10.11 31.50 7.67
C PHE A 414 -10.89 32.56 8.48
N PRO A 415 -11.56 33.57 7.88
CA PRO A 415 -12.36 34.54 8.66
C PRO A 415 -13.44 33.85 9.50
N VAL A 416 -14.08 32.82 8.98
CA VAL A 416 -15.09 32.04 9.71
C VAL A 416 -14.42 31.25 10.85
N LEU A 417 -13.29 30.60 10.60
CA LEU A 417 -12.56 29.87 11.63
C LEU A 417 -12.06 30.79 12.74
N LYS A 418 -11.58 31.97 12.39
CA LYS A 418 -11.18 33.01 13.35
C LYS A 418 -12.35 33.38 14.25
N ALA A 419 -13.53 33.64 13.67
CA ALA A 419 -14.73 33.96 14.43
C ALA A 419 -15.19 32.80 15.34
N VAL A 420 -15.05 31.55 14.88
CA VAL A 420 -15.32 30.35 15.70
C VAL A 420 -14.37 30.30 16.90
N PHE A 421 -13.05 30.52 16.71
CA PHE A 421 -12.08 30.56 17.81
C PHE A 421 -12.34 31.71 18.77
N GLU A 422 -12.65 32.90 18.25
CA GLU A 422 -13.02 34.07 19.07
C GLU A 422 -14.25 33.78 19.91
N ARG A 423 -15.25 33.08 19.35
CA ARG A 423 -16.46 32.70 20.09
C ARG A 423 -16.19 31.63 21.17
N ILE A 424 -15.25 30.71 20.95
CA ILE A 424 -14.87 29.67 21.92
C ILE A 424 -14.00 30.26 23.04
N TYR A 425 -12.96 31.03 22.69
CA TYR A 425 -11.90 31.43 23.63
C TYR A 425 -11.91 32.90 24.01
N GLY A 426 -12.78 33.71 23.42
CA GLY A 426 -12.78 35.17 23.56
C GLY A 426 -11.81 35.89 22.61
N THR A 427 -10.75 35.21 22.18
CA THR A 427 -9.75 35.68 21.20
C THR A 427 -9.30 34.54 20.32
N SER A 428 -8.94 34.82 19.07
CA SER A 428 -8.33 33.78 18.21
C SER A 428 -6.85 33.59 18.51
N PRO A 429 -6.39 32.37 18.77
CA PRO A 429 -4.97 32.09 18.91
C PRO A 429 -4.21 32.10 17.58
N TYR A 430 -4.92 32.22 16.44
CA TYR A 430 -4.36 32.20 15.09
C TYR A 430 -4.62 33.52 14.39
N LYS A 431 -3.59 34.03 13.70
CA LYS A 431 -3.67 35.25 12.90
C LYS A 431 -3.83 34.97 11.41
N SER A 432 -3.50 33.75 10.96
CA SER A 432 -3.59 33.33 9.56
C SER A 432 -3.91 31.83 9.45
N PRO A 433 -4.39 31.35 8.28
CA PRO A 433 -4.53 29.91 8.01
C PRO A 433 -3.16 29.18 8.10
N THR A 434 -2.06 29.82 7.72
CA THR A 434 -0.71 29.27 7.88
C THR A 434 -0.34 29.02 9.35
N ASP A 435 -0.79 29.87 10.28
CA ASP A 435 -0.59 29.66 11.71
C ASP A 435 -1.28 28.39 12.24
N MET A 436 -2.38 28.01 11.66
CA MET A 436 -3.11 26.79 12.04
C MET A 436 -2.38 25.52 11.59
N GLY A 437 -1.52 25.63 10.59
CA GLY A 437 -0.84 24.48 10.01
C GLY A 437 0.46 24.06 10.72
N VAL A 438 0.90 22.86 10.43
CA VAL A 438 2.26 22.37 10.73
C VAL A 438 2.84 21.77 9.45
N ASN A 439 3.84 22.44 8.87
CA ASN A 439 4.48 22.04 7.62
C ASN A 439 5.97 22.40 7.63
N MET A 440 6.84 21.41 7.74
CA MET A 440 8.30 21.56 7.72
C MET A 440 8.92 21.11 6.39
N ALA A 441 8.12 20.75 5.39
CA ALA A 441 8.60 20.12 4.16
C ALA A 441 9.63 21.00 3.41
N GLY A 442 9.38 22.30 3.30
CA GLY A 442 10.28 23.18 2.57
C GLY A 442 11.67 23.33 3.19
N ASN A 443 11.81 23.07 4.49
CA ASN A 443 13.12 23.10 5.19
C ASN A 443 13.93 21.81 4.95
N CYS A 444 13.35 20.82 4.26
CA CYS A 444 13.93 19.50 4.07
C CYS A 444 14.26 19.20 2.59
N ILE A 445 14.03 20.16 1.70
CA ILE A 445 14.53 20.12 0.32
C ILE A 445 16.04 20.34 0.37
N ILE A 446 16.80 19.39 -0.18
CA ILE A 446 18.28 19.42 -0.23
C ILE A 446 18.82 19.62 -1.64
N ASP A 447 18.00 19.31 -2.66
CA ASP A 447 18.28 19.59 -4.06
C ASP A 447 16.98 20.03 -4.74
N ASP A 448 16.88 21.35 -4.97
CA ASP A 448 15.67 21.97 -5.52
C ASP A 448 15.45 21.59 -6.99
N GLU A 449 16.53 21.44 -7.78
CA GLU A 449 16.40 21.11 -9.21
C GLU A 449 15.85 19.70 -9.42
N VAL A 450 16.30 18.75 -8.60
CA VAL A 450 15.75 17.37 -8.58
C VAL A 450 14.25 17.38 -8.24
N CYS A 451 13.82 18.22 -7.29
CA CYS A 451 12.41 18.35 -6.95
C CYS A 451 11.59 19.03 -8.06
N ARG A 452 12.16 20.05 -8.73
CA ARG A 452 11.53 20.73 -9.88
C ARG A 452 11.29 19.76 -11.03
N GLU A 453 12.31 19.01 -11.43
CA GLU A 453 12.17 18.04 -12.52
C GLU A 453 11.15 16.94 -12.17
N ALA A 454 11.20 16.40 -10.96
CA ALA A 454 10.23 15.42 -10.49
C ALA A 454 8.78 15.97 -10.52
N ALA A 455 8.60 17.24 -10.15
CA ALA A 455 7.31 17.92 -10.20
C ALA A 455 6.82 18.15 -11.63
N HIS A 456 7.70 18.53 -12.57
CA HIS A 456 7.38 18.63 -14.00
C HIS A 456 6.88 17.29 -14.54
N GLN A 457 7.57 16.20 -14.23
CA GLN A 457 7.16 14.86 -14.63
C GLN A 457 5.78 14.48 -14.03
N GLU A 458 5.48 14.88 -12.78
CA GLU A 458 4.16 14.62 -12.18
C GLU A 458 3.05 15.43 -12.85
N ILE A 459 3.26 16.70 -13.21
CA ILE A 459 2.28 17.51 -13.94
C ILE A 459 1.97 16.86 -15.30
N ILE A 460 3.01 16.41 -16.01
CA ILE A 460 2.83 15.71 -17.30
C ILE A 460 1.98 14.43 -17.09
N ARG A 461 2.31 13.61 -16.07
CA ARG A 461 1.55 12.39 -15.75
C ARG A 461 0.09 12.69 -15.46
N ARG A 462 -0.22 13.72 -14.66
CA ARG A 462 -1.58 14.15 -14.33
C ARG A 462 -2.38 14.56 -15.56
N TYR A 463 -1.79 15.37 -16.42
CA TYR A 463 -2.43 15.79 -17.65
C TYR A 463 -2.78 14.61 -18.58
N PHE A 464 -1.84 13.67 -18.78
CA PHE A 464 -2.10 12.47 -19.58
C PHE A 464 -3.15 11.56 -18.94
N ALA A 465 -3.13 11.40 -17.62
CA ALA A 465 -4.11 10.60 -16.89
C ALA A 465 -5.53 11.18 -17.02
N ALA A 466 -5.71 12.49 -16.83
CA ALA A 466 -7.01 13.13 -16.96
C ALA A 466 -7.59 13.00 -18.37
N ARG A 467 -6.75 13.10 -19.41
CA ARG A 467 -7.19 12.86 -20.78
C ARG A 467 -7.68 11.44 -21.01
N CYS A 468 -7.05 10.45 -20.39
CA CYS A 468 -7.53 9.07 -20.44
C CYS A 468 -8.85 8.91 -19.70
N LEU A 469 -8.97 9.45 -18.49
CA LEU A 469 -10.20 9.42 -17.69
C LEU A 469 -11.37 10.10 -18.40
N LEU A 470 -11.12 11.18 -19.16
CA LEU A 470 -12.15 11.82 -19.99
C LEU A 470 -12.67 10.88 -21.08
N VAL A 471 -11.77 10.17 -21.78
CA VAL A 471 -12.15 9.20 -22.83
C VAL A 471 -12.88 8.01 -22.23
N GLU A 472 -12.56 7.63 -20.98
CA GLU A 472 -13.23 6.56 -20.24
C GLU A 472 -14.56 7.02 -19.61
N GLY A 473 -14.88 8.31 -19.62
CA GLY A 473 -16.10 8.87 -19.04
C GLY A 473 -16.08 8.98 -17.50
N HIS A 474 -14.89 9.08 -16.91
CA HIS A 474 -14.69 9.14 -15.47
C HIS A 474 -14.36 10.55 -14.95
N THR A 475 -14.17 11.52 -15.82
CA THR A 475 -13.98 12.93 -15.48
C THR A 475 -14.62 13.85 -16.53
N GLU A 476 -14.71 15.13 -16.21
CA GLU A 476 -15.29 16.15 -17.08
C GLU A 476 -14.22 16.89 -17.87
N GLN A 477 -14.64 17.54 -18.99
CA GLN A 477 -13.76 18.34 -19.83
C GLN A 477 -13.12 19.50 -19.07
N SER A 478 -13.82 20.10 -18.12
CA SER A 478 -13.35 21.22 -17.28
C SER A 478 -12.07 20.89 -16.51
N GLU A 479 -11.97 19.67 -15.94
CA GLU A 479 -10.77 19.20 -15.22
C GLU A 479 -9.58 19.06 -16.19
N VAL A 480 -9.81 18.50 -17.39
CA VAL A 480 -8.76 18.37 -18.40
C VAL A 480 -8.29 19.74 -18.88
N ASP A 481 -9.20 20.71 -19.07
CA ASP A 481 -8.85 22.07 -19.50
C ASP A 481 -8.04 22.80 -18.42
N LYS A 482 -8.38 22.65 -17.17
CA LYS A 482 -7.62 23.17 -16.02
C LYS A 482 -6.20 22.61 -15.99
N LEU A 483 -6.06 21.28 -16.08
CA LEU A 483 -4.75 20.63 -16.14
C LEU A 483 -3.95 21.02 -17.37
N LYS A 484 -4.62 21.25 -18.52
CA LYS A 484 -3.98 21.76 -19.72
C LYS A 484 -3.44 23.18 -19.52
N MET A 485 -4.17 24.05 -18.82
CA MET A 485 -3.70 25.39 -18.48
C MET A 485 -2.46 25.34 -17.58
N ILE A 486 -2.49 24.50 -16.53
CA ILE A 486 -1.34 24.29 -15.62
C ILE A 486 -0.13 23.78 -16.41
N TYR A 487 -0.32 22.78 -17.25
CA TYR A 487 0.70 22.19 -18.10
C TYR A 487 1.35 23.22 -19.03
N GLN A 488 0.53 24.07 -19.68
CA GLN A 488 1.00 25.15 -20.58
C GLN A 488 1.69 26.27 -19.81
N LYS A 489 1.13 26.71 -18.68
CA LYS A 489 1.72 27.75 -17.81
C LYS A 489 3.08 27.32 -17.28
N ALA A 490 3.28 26.04 -17.00
CA ALA A 490 4.56 25.48 -16.58
C ALA A 490 5.56 25.30 -17.74
N GLY A 491 5.21 25.66 -18.99
CA GLY A 491 6.09 25.53 -20.15
C GLY A 491 6.41 24.09 -20.55
N LEU A 492 5.57 23.15 -20.16
CA LEU A 492 5.83 21.72 -20.35
C LEU A 492 5.43 21.26 -21.75
N ASN A 493 6.12 20.24 -22.24
CA ASN A 493 5.82 19.57 -23.50
C ASN A 493 6.06 18.06 -23.40
N PRO A 494 5.48 17.23 -24.30
CA PRO A 494 5.66 15.78 -24.26
C PRO A 494 7.11 15.31 -24.48
N GLU A 495 7.97 16.13 -25.09
CA GLU A 495 9.36 15.79 -25.39
C GLU A 495 10.22 15.73 -24.12
N MET A 496 9.82 16.43 -23.06
CA MET A 496 10.43 16.34 -21.72
C MET A 496 10.30 14.94 -21.11
N ARG A 497 9.56 14.05 -21.77
CA ARG A 497 9.40 12.66 -21.37
C ARG A 497 9.75 11.75 -22.55
N PRO A 498 11.03 11.36 -22.72
CA PRO A 498 11.54 10.69 -23.93
C PRO A 498 10.81 9.40 -24.29
N VAL A 499 10.24 8.69 -23.29
CA VAL A 499 9.44 7.48 -23.52
C VAL A 499 8.20 7.72 -24.37
N ILE A 500 7.66 8.98 -24.40
CA ILE A 500 6.50 9.33 -25.24
C ILE A 500 6.87 9.26 -26.71
N ALA A 501 7.96 9.93 -27.10
CA ALA A 501 8.46 9.94 -28.47
C ALA A 501 8.83 8.51 -28.92
N ALA A 502 9.57 7.76 -28.08
CA ALA A 502 9.99 6.41 -28.40
C ALA A 502 8.80 5.43 -28.58
N ALA A 503 7.75 5.55 -27.76
CA ALA A 503 6.55 4.71 -27.90
C ALA A 503 5.79 5.04 -29.18
N ARG A 504 5.61 6.33 -29.50
CA ARG A 504 4.92 6.78 -30.71
C ARG A 504 5.68 6.39 -31.97
N GLN A 505 6.99 6.64 -32.02
CA GLN A 505 7.84 6.19 -33.13
C GLN A 505 7.71 4.68 -33.33
N ARG A 506 7.75 3.88 -32.25
CA ARG A 506 7.61 2.42 -32.34
C ARG A 506 6.25 1.99 -32.87
N ALA A 507 5.18 2.70 -32.51
CA ALA A 507 3.84 2.44 -33.02
C ALA A 507 3.72 2.75 -34.51
N GLU A 508 4.31 3.86 -34.98
CA GLU A 508 4.34 4.24 -36.38
C GLU A 508 5.12 3.23 -37.23
N GLU A 509 6.36 2.88 -36.81
CA GLU A 509 7.20 1.90 -37.52
C GLU A 509 6.51 0.53 -37.69
N THR A 510 5.66 0.17 -36.78
CA THR A 510 5.07 -1.19 -36.74
C THR A 510 3.58 -1.22 -37.05
N SER A 511 2.94 -0.04 -37.24
CA SER A 511 1.49 0.12 -37.42
C SER A 511 0.68 -0.63 -36.34
N ALA A 512 1.20 -0.71 -35.12
CA ALA A 512 0.61 -1.42 -34.01
C ALA A 512 0.83 -0.68 -32.69
N PRO A 513 -0.11 -0.74 -31.73
CA PRO A 513 0.07 -0.16 -30.41
C PRO A 513 1.40 -0.57 -29.78
N ALA A 514 2.11 0.39 -29.21
CA ALA A 514 3.43 0.19 -28.61
C ALA A 514 3.51 0.83 -27.21
N LEU A 515 4.48 0.37 -26.44
CA LEU A 515 4.84 0.91 -25.14
C LEU A 515 6.37 1.05 -25.07
N ALA A 516 6.85 2.15 -24.51
CA ALA A 516 8.25 2.37 -24.19
C ALA A 516 8.43 2.45 -22.67
N LEU A 517 9.59 1.99 -22.20
CA LEU A 517 9.97 2.02 -20.80
C LEU A 517 11.45 2.44 -20.71
N GLU A 518 11.74 3.43 -19.88
CA GLU A 518 13.08 3.89 -19.59
C GLU A 518 13.62 3.09 -18.40
N LEU A 519 14.78 2.49 -18.62
CA LEU A 519 15.49 1.72 -17.60
C LEU A 519 16.32 2.64 -16.70
N PRO A 520 16.78 2.14 -15.55
CA PRO A 520 17.57 2.94 -14.60
C PRO A 520 18.88 3.52 -15.16
N ASP A 521 19.40 2.96 -16.25
CA ASP A 521 20.59 3.44 -16.96
C ASP A 521 20.26 4.49 -18.06
N GLY A 522 19.01 4.96 -18.14
CA GLY A 522 18.52 5.85 -19.18
C GLY A 522 18.24 5.18 -20.53
N THR A 523 18.47 3.84 -20.65
CA THR A 523 18.17 3.13 -21.89
C THR A 523 16.65 2.98 -22.06
N ILE A 524 16.12 3.39 -23.20
CA ILE A 524 14.69 3.20 -23.52
C ILE A 524 14.51 1.86 -24.26
N VAL A 525 13.61 1.05 -23.73
CA VAL A 525 13.19 -0.24 -24.31
C VAL A 525 11.76 -0.12 -24.81
N THR A 526 11.48 -0.68 -25.99
CA THR A 526 10.13 -0.66 -26.56
C THR A 526 9.54 -2.05 -26.69
N GLY A 527 8.22 -2.15 -26.59
CA GLY A 527 7.42 -3.32 -26.88
C GLY A 527 6.22 -2.96 -27.76
N LYS A 528 5.83 -3.85 -28.68
CA LYS A 528 4.66 -3.65 -29.54
C LYS A 528 3.65 -4.77 -29.39
N THR A 529 2.42 -4.50 -29.76
CA THR A 529 1.39 -5.55 -29.91
C THR A 529 1.82 -6.57 -30.98
N SER A 530 1.66 -7.83 -30.66
CA SER A 530 1.91 -8.97 -31.54
C SER A 530 0.72 -9.93 -31.54
N SER A 531 0.81 -11.06 -32.25
CA SER A 531 -0.21 -12.11 -32.19
C SER A 531 -0.28 -12.82 -30.82
N LEU A 532 0.79 -12.74 -30.03
CA LEU A 532 0.90 -13.44 -28.73
C LEU A 532 0.82 -12.53 -27.52
N LEU A 533 1.33 -11.29 -27.63
CA LEU A 533 1.54 -10.38 -26.49
C LEU A 533 0.91 -9.02 -26.77
N GLY A 534 0.32 -8.43 -25.73
CA GLY A 534 0.03 -6.99 -25.69
C GLY A 534 1.33 -6.16 -25.58
N PRO A 535 1.27 -4.84 -25.80
CA PRO A 535 2.46 -3.98 -25.75
C PRO A 535 3.09 -3.95 -24.37
N SER A 536 2.28 -4.01 -23.30
CA SER A 536 2.69 -4.07 -21.89
C SER A 536 3.54 -5.31 -21.58
N ALA A 537 3.04 -6.49 -21.97
CA ALA A 537 3.75 -7.75 -21.79
C ALA A 537 5.05 -7.80 -22.61
N ALA A 538 5.02 -7.24 -23.83
CA ALA A 538 6.18 -7.21 -24.71
C ALA A 538 7.30 -6.32 -24.17
N VAL A 539 7.00 -5.10 -23.73
CA VAL A 539 8.00 -4.18 -23.16
C VAL A 539 8.58 -4.73 -21.87
N LEU A 540 7.74 -5.31 -21.01
CA LEU A 540 8.16 -5.89 -19.74
C LEU A 540 9.23 -6.99 -19.96
N LEU A 541 8.96 -7.97 -20.85
CA LEU A 541 9.94 -9.01 -21.17
C LEU A 541 11.23 -8.43 -21.81
N ASN A 542 11.10 -7.40 -22.65
CA ASN A 542 12.27 -6.77 -23.26
C ASN A 542 13.10 -6.00 -22.23
N ALA A 543 12.45 -5.32 -21.28
CA ALA A 543 13.12 -4.64 -20.17
C ALA A 543 13.89 -5.63 -19.29
N LEU A 544 13.26 -6.73 -18.87
CA LEU A 544 13.90 -7.75 -18.06
C LEU A 544 15.10 -8.40 -18.77
N LYS A 545 15.00 -8.66 -20.09
CA LYS A 545 16.14 -9.13 -20.89
C LYS A 545 17.29 -8.14 -20.90
N LYS A 546 16.99 -6.86 -21.13
CA LYS A 546 18.02 -5.82 -21.20
C LYS A 546 18.74 -5.68 -19.86
N LEU A 547 17.98 -5.62 -18.75
CA LEU A 547 18.53 -5.52 -17.40
C LEU A 547 19.38 -6.73 -17.01
N ALA A 548 19.00 -7.92 -17.47
CA ALA A 548 19.74 -9.16 -17.24
C ALA A 548 20.89 -9.40 -18.21
N GLY A 549 21.14 -8.52 -19.18
CA GLY A 549 22.17 -8.73 -20.22
C GLY A 549 21.85 -9.88 -21.19
N ILE A 550 20.58 -10.29 -21.30
CA ILE A 550 20.16 -11.42 -22.12
C ILE A 550 19.97 -10.99 -23.56
N ASN A 551 20.49 -11.79 -24.50
CA ASN A 551 20.33 -11.52 -25.93
C ASN A 551 18.85 -11.45 -26.34
N LYS A 552 18.49 -10.44 -27.15
CA LYS A 552 17.11 -10.19 -27.63
C LYS A 552 16.47 -11.42 -28.30
N LYS A 553 17.25 -12.27 -28.97
CA LYS A 553 16.76 -13.46 -29.70
C LYS A 553 16.36 -14.60 -28.76
N ILE A 554 16.83 -14.62 -27.52
CA ILE A 554 16.50 -15.69 -26.56
C ILE A 554 15.04 -15.55 -26.12
N ARG A 555 14.30 -16.65 -26.17
CA ARG A 555 12.92 -16.71 -25.68
C ARG A 555 12.93 -17.07 -24.20
N LEU A 556 12.40 -16.19 -23.35
CA LEU A 556 12.31 -16.43 -21.90
C LEU A 556 11.19 -17.41 -21.54
N ILE A 557 10.14 -17.44 -22.34
CA ILE A 557 8.97 -18.30 -22.10
C ILE A 557 8.90 -19.35 -23.20
N SER A 558 8.82 -20.61 -22.79
CA SER A 558 8.71 -21.73 -23.69
C SER A 558 7.33 -21.75 -24.42
N PRO A 559 7.29 -22.11 -25.71
CA PRO A 559 6.03 -22.37 -26.41
C PRO A 559 5.15 -23.42 -25.70
N THR A 560 5.77 -24.40 -25.04
CA THR A 560 5.07 -25.44 -24.26
C THR A 560 4.32 -24.88 -23.03
N VAL A 561 4.67 -23.68 -22.57
CA VAL A 561 3.95 -22.94 -21.50
C VAL A 561 2.93 -21.97 -22.09
N ILE A 562 3.28 -21.26 -23.18
CA ILE A 562 2.37 -20.29 -23.81
C ILE A 562 1.12 -20.96 -24.40
N SER A 563 1.29 -22.11 -25.06
CA SER A 563 0.18 -22.78 -25.77
C SER A 563 -0.94 -23.21 -24.84
N PRO A 564 -0.70 -23.91 -23.72
CA PRO A 564 -1.73 -24.25 -22.75
C PRO A 564 -2.40 -23.03 -22.10
N LEU A 565 -1.65 -21.95 -21.82
CA LEU A 565 -2.23 -20.71 -21.26
C LEU A 565 -3.21 -20.06 -22.24
N ARG A 566 -2.88 -20.02 -23.54
CA ARG A 566 -3.80 -19.51 -24.56
C ARG A 566 -5.03 -20.37 -24.69
N SER A 567 -4.87 -21.69 -24.70
CA SER A 567 -6.00 -22.62 -24.77
C SER A 567 -6.90 -22.45 -23.55
N LEU A 568 -6.33 -22.39 -22.33
CA LEU A 568 -7.11 -22.09 -21.13
C LEU A 568 -7.91 -20.78 -21.29
N LYS A 569 -7.23 -19.70 -21.71
CA LYS A 569 -7.83 -18.38 -21.86
C LYS A 569 -8.95 -18.33 -22.90
N CYS A 570 -8.71 -18.91 -24.09
CA CYS A 570 -9.62 -18.78 -25.22
C CYS A 570 -10.64 -19.92 -25.29
N ASP A 571 -10.17 -21.17 -25.15
CA ASP A 571 -11.01 -22.35 -25.43
C ASP A 571 -11.85 -22.72 -24.19
N TYR A 572 -11.31 -22.59 -22.98
CA TYR A 572 -12.02 -22.96 -21.74
C TYR A 572 -12.70 -21.77 -21.06
N LEU A 573 -12.04 -20.58 -21.00
CA LEU A 573 -12.60 -19.39 -20.35
C LEU A 573 -13.35 -18.46 -21.31
N GLY A 574 -13.36 -18.77 -22.60
CA GLY A 574 -14.13 -18.04 -23.62
C GLY A 574 -13.64 -16.61 -23.91
N ASN A 575 -12.40 -16.28 -23.59
CA ASN A 575 -11.86 -14.97 -23.89
C ASN A 575 -11.49 -14.88 -25.39
N HIS A 576 -12.02 -13.87 -26.08
CA HIS A 576 -11.75 -13.68 -27.51
C HIS A 576 -10.36 -13.05 -27.82
N ASN A 577 -9.64 -12.58 -26.81
CA ASN A 577 -8.29 -12.01 -26.98
C ASN A 577 -7.21 -13.05 -26.70
N PRO A 578 -6.54 -13.61 -27.73
CA PRO A 578 -5.52 -14.62 -27.55
C PRO A 578 -4.18 -14.07 -27.04
N ARG A 579 -4.04 -12.73 -26.96
CA ARG A 579 -2.81 -12.08 -26.49
C ARG A 579 -2.74 -12.17 -24.97
N LEU A 580 -1.55 -12.49 -24.47
CA LEU A 580 -1.31 -12.52 -23.05
C LEU A 580 -1.10 -11.09 -22.50
N HIS A 581 -1.72 -10.82 -21.36
CA HIS A 581 -1.50 -9.64 -20.55
C HIS A 581 -0.23 -9.75 -19.70
N SER A 582 0.17 -8.68 -19.04
CA SER A 582 1.40 -8.64 -18.25
C SER A 582 1.38 -9.59 -17.06
N ASP A 583 0.26 -9.81 -16.39
CA ASP A 583 0.10 -10.79 -15.30
C ASP A 583 0.28 -12.22 -15.80
N GLU A 584 -0.40 -12.59 -16.89
CA GLU A 584 -0.30 -13.92 -17.52
C GLU A 584 1.14 -14.21 -17.96
N VAL A 585 1.82 -13.21 -18.50
CA VAL A 585 3.23 -13.31 -18.91
C VAL A 585 4.17 -13.48 -17.72
N LEU A 586 3.93 -12.78 -16.59
CA LEU A 586 4.74 -12.95 -15.39
C LEU A 586 4.54 -14.33 -14.75
N VAL A 587 3.31 -14.87 -14.76
CA VAL A 587 3.02 -16.25 -14.34
C VAL A 587 3.77 -17.25 -15.24
N ALA A 588 3.68 -17.07 -16.58
CA ALA A 588 4.38 -17.92 -17.54
C ALA A 588 5.91 -17.87 -17.36
N LEU A 589 6.47 -16.68 -17.12
CA LEU A 589 7.89 -16.48 -16.84
C LEU A 589 8.30 -17.19 -15.55
N SER A 590 7.49 -17.10 -14.50
CA SER A 590 7.74 -17.78 -13.22
C SER A 590 7.77 -19.31 -13.38
N ILE A 591 6.86 -19.88 -14.17
CA ILE A 591 6.85 -21.31 -14.47
C ILE A 591 8.15 -21.71 -15.21
N CYS A 592 8.54 -20.92 -16.22
CA CYS A 592 9.80 -21.19 -16.96
C CYS A 592 11.04 -21.02 -16.09
N ALA A 593 11.04 -20.07 -15.16
CA ALA A 593 12.15 -19.80 -14.24
C ALA A 593 12.48 -20.99 -13.31
N ALA A 594 11.52 -21.88 -13.07
CA ALA A 594 11.73 -23.08 -12.27
C ALA A 594 12.73 -24.07 -12.88
N THR A 595 12.88 -24.05 -14.23
CA THR A 595 13.72 -25.01 -14.99
C THR A 595 14.69 -24.35 -15.96
N ASN A 596 14.64 -23.02 -16.11
CA ASN A 596 15.45 -22.26 -17.06
C ASN A 596 16.14 -21.10 -16.35
N GLU A 597 17.45 -21.22 -16.19
CA GLU A 597 18.29 -20.21 -15.51
C GLU A 597 18.19 -18.82 -16.16
N THR A 598 18.07 -18.74 -17.49
CA THR A 598 17.92 -17.48 -18.20
C THR A 598 16.60 -16.78 -17.85
N ALA A 599 15.52 -17.55 -17.71
CA ALA A 599 14.23 -17.03 -17.28
C ALA A 599 14.26 -16.60 -15.79
N ALA A 600 14.96 -17.38 -14.95
CA ALA A 600 15.16 -17.03 -13.53
C ALA A 600 15.96 -15.73 -13.37
N LEU A 601 17.05 -15.58 -14.14
CA LEU A 601 17.88 -14.36 -14.16
C LEU A 601 17.05 -13.12 -14.58
N ALA A 602 16.21 -13.26 -15.62
CA ALA A 602 15.31 -12.20 -16.05
C ALA A 602 14.32 -11.83 -14.95
N MET A 603 13.70 -12.80 -14.28
CA MET A 603 12.71 -12.57 -13.22
C MET A 603 13.32 -11.84 -12.00
N GLN A 604 14.59 -12.10 -11.68
CA GLN A 604 15.31 -11.40 -10.61
C GLN A 604 15.46 -9.89 -10.84
N GLN A 605 15.28 -9.41 -12.09
CA GLN A 605 15.38 -8.00 -12.43
C GLN A 605 14.10 -7.21 -12.15
N LEU A 606 12.97 -7.84 -11.81
CA LEU A 606 11.70 -7.16 -11.55
C LEU A 606 11.79 -6.00 -10.55
N PRO A 607 12.52 -6.10 -9.43
CA PRO A 607 12.65 -4.98 -8.49
C PRO A 607 13.32 -3.73 -9.08
N LEU A 608 14.15 -3.86 -10.13
CA LEU A 608 14.83 -2.75 -10.77
C LEU A 608 13.90 -1.89 -11.65
N LEU A 609 12.67 -2.34 -11.89
CA LEU A 609 11.65 -1.56 -12.61
C LEU A 609 11.00 -0.48 -11.75
N ALA A 610 11.18 -0.52 -10.45
CA ALA A 610 10.57 0.46 -9.55
C ALA A 610 11.14 1.87 -9.81
N GLY A 611 10.23 2.85 -10.02
CA GLY A 611 10.58 4.22 -10.36
C GLY A 611 10.82 4.48 -11.84
N CYS A 612 10.89 3.44 -12.68
CA CYS A 612 11.02 3.61 -14.13
C CYS A 612 9.83 4.35 -14.75
N GLU A 613 10.11 5.15 -15.78
CA GLU A 613 9.11 5.91 -16.54
C GLU A 613 8.68 5.13 -17.79
N ALA A 614 7.39 5.12 -18.08
CA ALA A 614 6.85 4.42 -19.24
C ALA A 614 5.73 5.21 -19.94
N HIS A 615 5.53 4.94 -21.24
CA HIS A 615 4.42 5.51 -22.01
C HIS A 615 3.81 4.48 -22.96
N SER A 616 2.49 4.41 -22.98
CA SER A 616 1.71 3.60 -23.91
C SER A 616 1.01 4.47 -24.94
N THR A 617 1.02 4.06 -26.20
CA THR A 617 0.28 4.76 -27.27
C THR A 617 -1.22 4.50 -27.26
N VAL A 618 -1.72 3.74 -26.32
CA VAL A 618 -3.15 3.44 -26.09
C VAL A 618 -3.44 3.33 -24.61
N ILE A 619 -4.69 3.54 -24.19
CA ILE A 619 -5.16 3.27 -22.84
C ILE A 619 -4.91 1.79 -22.50
N LEU A 620 -4.30 1.55 -21.36
CA LEU A 620 -3.99 0.19 -20.91
C LEU A 620 -5.23 -0.49 -20.30
N PRO A 621 -5.42 -1.80 -20.54
CA PRO A 621 -6.36 -2.59 -19.76
C PRO A 621 -6.06 -2.51 -18.26
N GLN A 622 -7.10 -2.58 -17.43
CA GLN A 622 -6.98 -2.49 -15.97
C GLN A 622 -5.98 -3.50 -15.38
N VAL A 623 -5.92 -4.71 -15.97
CA VAL A 623 -4.97 -5.76 -15.56
C VAL A 623 -3.53 -5.29 -15.73
N ASP A 624 -3.19 -4.77 -16.91
CA ASP A 624 -1.86 -4.27 -17.21
C ASP A 624 -1.50 -3.04 -16.35
N SER A 625 -2.42 -2.08 -16.18
CA SER A 625 -2.24 -0.92 -15.32
C SER A 625 -1.97 -1.32 -13.86
N ASN A 626 -2.67 -2.34 -13.36
CA ASN A 626 -2.46 -2.87 -12.02
C ASN A 626 -1.08 -3.51 -11.84
N ILE A 627 -0.57 -4.22 -12.84
CA ILE A 627 0.77 -4.82 -12.79
C ILE A 627 1.85 -3.74 -12.76
N PHE A 628 1.79 -2.74 -13.65
CA PHE A 628 2.76 -1.64 -13.65
C PHE A 628 2.74 -0.86 -12.32
N ARG A 629 1.56 -0.61 -11.78
CA ARG A 629 1.42 0.03 -10.47
C ARG A 629 2.06 -0.79 -9.34
N ARG A 630 1.88 -2.13 -9.33
CA ARG A 630 2.52 -3.03 -8.34
C ARG A 630 4.02 -3.09 -8.50
N LEU A 631 4.52 -3.00 -9.73
CA LEU A 631 5.95 -2.89 -10.03
C LEU A 631 6.50 -1.48 -9.76
N LYS A 632 5.65 -0.53 -9.34
CA LYS A 632 5.99 0.88 -9.09
C LYS A 632 6.56 1.59 -10.32
N VAL A 633 6.11 1.22 -11.53
CA VAL A 633 6.44 1.88 -12.78
C VAL A 633 5.45 3.03 -13.02
N ASN A 634 5.96 4.21 -13.37
CA ASN A 634 5.17 5.41 -13.66
C ASN A 634 4.72 5.41 -15.12
N VAL A 635 3.49 4.99 -15.39
CA VAL A 635 2.97 4.87 -16.76
C VAL A 635 2.09 6.07 -17.13
N THR A 636 2.29 6.59 -18.34
CA THR A 636 1.35 7.49 -19.04
C THR A 636 0.79 6.80 -20.28
N CYS A 637 -0.39 7.25 -20.75
CA CYS A 637 -1.02 6.70 -21.94
C CYS A 637 -1.52 7.82 -22.87
N ASP A 638 -1.47 7.60 -24.19
CA ASP A 638 -2.26 8.39 -25.11
C ASP A 638 -3.75 8.07 -24.91
N ALA A 639 -4.60 9.10 -24.92
CA ALA A 639 -6.04 8.99 -24.62
C ALA A 639 -6.82 8.43 -25.83
N LYS A 640 -6.55 7.19 -26.18
CA LYS A 640 -7.24 6.46 -27.26
C LYS A 640 -7.26 4.96 -26.97
N TYR A 641 -8.35 4.32 -27.33
CA TYR A 641 -8.47 2.87 -27.20
C TYR A 641 -7.68 2.12 -28.28
N GLN A 642 -7.28 0.89 -27.96
CA GLN A 642 -6.62 -0.01 -28.90
C GLN A 642 -7.54 -0.45 -30.05
N SER A 643 -8.85 -0.45 -29.84
CA SER A 643 -9.86 -0.90 -30.80
C SER A 643 -11.07 0.03 -30.75
N HIS A 644 -11.65 0.32 -31.91
CA HIS A 644 -12.92 1.06 -32.04
C HIS A 644 -14.17 0.20 -31.80
N LYS A 645 -14.00 -1.10 -31.51
CA LYS A 645 -15.13 -1.99 -31.22
C LYS A 645 -15.61 -1.75 -29.79
N LEU A 646 -16.81 -1.18 -29.66
CA LEU A 646 -17.44 -0.90 -28.37
C LEU A 646 -17.90 -2.18 -27.64
N TYR A 647 -18.18 -3.25 -28.39
CA TYR A 647 -18.64 -4.52 -27.86
C TYR A 647 -18.12 -5.68 -28.69
N HIS A 648 -17.54 -6.69 -28.04
CA HIS A 648 -17.22 -7.95 -28.68
C HIS A 648 -18.43 -8.88 -28.54
N LYS A 649 -19.18 -9.12 -29.64
CA LYS A 649 -20.18 -10.20 -29.65
C LYS A 649 -19.54 -11.49 -29.18
N LYS A 650 -20.18 -12.13 -28.19
CA LYS A 650 -19.86 -13.48 -27.77
C LYS A 650 -20.12 -14.46 -28.92
#